data_55a87775f9d0a5f170c56bac38ac3556
#
_entry.id   55a87775f9d0a5f170c56bac38ac3556
#
_cell.length_a   1.000
_cell.length_b   1.000
_cell.length_c   1.000
_cell.angle_alpha   90.00
_cell.angle_beta   90.00
_cell.angle_gamma   90.00
#
_symmetry.space_group_name_H-M   'P 1'
#
loop_
_entity.id
_entity.type
_entity.pdbx_description
1 polymer ?
#
loop_
_entity_poly.entity_id
_entity_poly.type
_entity_poly.pdbx_seq_one_letter_code
_entity_poly.pdbx_strand_id
1 'polypeptide(L)'
;MIALRRHRGFADLRARVQNDPRARLGAFVVVFGLLSALALLLSPPSVVTFESGVVADRAVRAPRSVSYVSEILTAAEREKAAAAVTRQYTRNPAVAANAASQLGTAVAAISRTRADGSLGRDAKIVALTRLPDSPLSAPVAQDLVDLPAPEWEALAKELERLLATLYSSGIREEQLEGTRADVPKVLPSGWGERQKRAAAELLRPYLRVNETFDPAATSSAQSAARVNVEPVQVQVTAGEVVVREGQVVAAQDVEKLRALGLASTGIDLKGAFGLLVWGLLIAGVLALFAERYAQESWADSRRVVLVGLSLLALTVAGRALIPGHSLAVYFVPFAAVAMMLTILVGGRTALATQIAGALHVGIMSGQVELVAYVLVPALLGMAAVRRATTARELVAGALYVVGGNLGVIGAFLLVGRSTDVIGFLQLGAAALVSGVASGLFAFGGMVMLGHLFRITTVFELRELADPNHPLLRQLLLRTPGTYHHSLLVANLAERAAEVIGADTLLARVGAYYHDIGKMRNPVAFIENQTGHNPHDELDPQVSASIVSAHIRDGLALAERYHLPAQIKEIIPGHHGTSLIKYFHQRAVSRGDVVDESQFRHPGPKPRSKEAGIIMLADGTEAAVRSLEEKTPETIRAMVDKIVSERVADGQLDECDLTLRDVHRIRDAFCELLHGVYHERIPYPEDRIARLPGTPPPAASF
;
A
#
# COMPACT_ATOMS: atom_id res chain seq x y z
N MET A 1 -0.57 42.85 10.60
CA MET A 1 0.63 42.17 11.17
C MET A 1 0.52 40.62 11.14
N ILE A 2 -0.62 40.00 11.38
CA ILE A 2 -0.80 38.52 11.37
C ILE A 2 -0.65 37.93 9.96
N ALA A 3 -1.14 38.57 8.92
CA ALA A 3 -1.05 38.12 7.53
C ALA A 3 0.42 38.09 7.01
N LEU A 4 1.22 39.10 7.34
CA LEU A 4 2.63 39.19 6.95
C LEU A 4 3.52 38.15 7.66
N ARG A 5 3.21 37.73 8.89
CA ARG A 5 3.90 36.64 9.57
C ARG A 5 3.57 35.26 8.97
N ARG A 6 2.33 35.04 8.50
CA ARG A 6 1.95 33.80 7.81
C ARG A 6 2.68 33.63 6.47
N HIS A 7 2.83 34.71 5.68
CA HIS A 7 3.55 34.64 4.40
C HIS A 7 5.06 34.33 4.56
N ARG A 8 5.72 34.89 5.59
CA ARG A 8 7.12 34.56 5.89
C ARG A 8 7.29 33.11 6.34
N GLY A 9 6.43 32.59 7.21
CA GLY A 9 6.51 31.20 7.65
C GLY A 9 6.33 30.18 6.52
N PHE A 10 5.47 30.46 5.54
CA PHE A 10 5.29 29.61 4.37
C PHE A 10 6.49 29.65 3.40
N ALA A 11 7.08 30.83 3.22
CA ALA A 11 8.28 30.99 2.39
C ALA A 11 9.49 30.26 3.00
N ASP A 12 9.67 30.38 4.32
CA ASP A 12 10.74 29.70 5.05
C ASP A 12 10.55 28.16 5.07
N LEU A 13 9.30 27.67 5.22
CA LEU A 13 8.99 26.26 5.14
C LEU A 13 9.26 25.70 3.74
N ARG A 14 8.84 26.43 2.70
CA ARG A 14 9.11 26.06 1.31
C ARG A 14 10.59 25.99 1.01
N ALA A 15 11.37 26.98 1.47
CA ALA A 15 12.82 27.01 1.31
C ALA A 15 13.49 25.82 2.04
N ARG A 16 13.05 25.49 3.26
CA ARG A 16 13.54 24.32 4.01
C ARG A 16 13.23 22.99 3.30
N VAL A 17 11.99 22.80 2.83
CA VAL A 17 11.59 21.59 2.10
C VAL A 17 12.35 21.45 0.77
N GLN A 18 12.72 22.57 0.12
CA GLN A 18 13.51 22.53 -1.11
C GLN A 18 14.98 22.18 -0.85
N ASN A 19 15.56 22.68 0.24
CA ASN A 19 17.00 22.60 0.49
C ASN A 19 17.41 21.47 1.45
N ASP A 20 16.52 21.00 2.31
CA ASP A 20 16.79 19.93 3.28
C ASP A 20 16.07 18.63 2.88
N PRO A 21 16.82 17.56 2.54
CA PRO A 21 16.27 16.27 2.20
C PRO A 21 15.36 15.67 3.31
N ARG A 22 15.74 15.87 4.58
CA ARG A 22 14.95 15.34 5.72
C ARG A 22 13.63 16.08 5.89
N ALA A 23 13.64 17.42 5.75
CA ALA A 23 12.44 18.23 5.77
C ALA A 23 11.49 17.84 4.61
N ARG A 24 12.04 17.53 3.45
CA ARG A 24 11.29 17.05 2.28
C ARG A 24 10.61 15.71 2.53
N LEU A 25 11.34 14.75 3.10
CA LEU A 25 10.78 13.45 3.48
C LEU A 25 9.70 13.59 4.54
N GLY A 26 9.92 14.40 5.57
CA GLY A 26 8.91 14.69 6.58
C GLY A 26 7.64 15.31 6.00
N ALA A 27 7.79 16.29 5.10
CA ALA A 27 6.66 16.89 4.38
C ALA A 27 5.91 15.86 3.51
N PHE A 28 6.62 14.97 2.82
CA PHE A 28 6.02 13.88 2.05
C PHE A 28 5.17 12.97 2.95
N VAL A 29 5.71 12.51 4.08
CA VAL A 29 4.99 11.62 5.01
C VAL A 29 3.70 12.27 5.51
N VAL A 30 3.78 13.54 5.94
CA VAL A 30 2.61 14.24 6.46
C VAL A 30 1.58 14.49 5.35
N VAL A 31 1.99 15.07 4.23
CA VAL A 31 1.05 15.45 3.16
C VAL A 31 0.44 14.22 2.50
N PHE A 32 1.25 13.32 2.00
CA PHE A 32 0.75 12.17 1.25
C PHE A 32 0.19 11.06 2.16
N GLY A 33 0.67 10.94 3.40
CA GLY A 33 0.05 10.08 4.40
C GLY A 33 -1.35 10.53 4.75
N LEU A 34 -1.57 11.83 4.98
CA LEU A 34 -2.90 12.40 5.23
C LEU A 34 -3.81 12.32 4.01
N LEU A 35 -3.31 12.63 2.82
CA LEU A 35 -4.10 12.54 1.58
C LEU A 35 -4.49 11.09 1.28
N SER A 36 -3.60 10.12 1.47
CA SER A 36 -3.91 8.70 1.31
C SER A 36 -4.96 8.24 2.33
N ALA A 37 -4.83 8.64 3.60
CA ALA A 37 -5.81 8.34 4.62
C ALA A 37 -7.18 8.96 4.28
N LEU A 38 -7.21 10.21 3.84
CA LEU A 38 -8.43 10.88 3.39
C LEU A 38 -9.05 10.15 2.19
N ALA A 39 -8.25 9.76 1.20
CA ALA A 39 -8.72 9.01 0.04
C ALA A 39 -9.31 7.64 0.43
N LEU A 40 -8.71 6.96 1.42
CA LEU A 40 -9.24 5.71 1.97
C LEU A 40 -10.55 5.92 2.74
N LEU A 41 -10.74 7.09 3.38
CA LEU A 41 -11.95 7.46 4.10
C LEU A 41 -13.12 7.87 3.20
N LEU A 42 -12.84 8.34 1.98
CA LEU A 42 -13.88 8.75 1.05
C LEU A 42 -14.83 7.59 0.77
N SER A 43 -16.10 7.77 1.07
CA SER A 43 -17.14 6.81 0.69
C SER A 43 -17.34 6.87 -0.83
N PRO A 44 -17.33 5.74 -1.54
CA PRO A 44 -17.69 5.74 -2.96
C PRO A 44 -19.13 6.19 -3.13
N PRO A 45 -19.50 6.80 -4.25
CA PRO A 45 -20.88 7.24 -4.52
C PRO A 45 -21.92 6.11 -4.52
N SER A 46 -21.47 4.84 -4.54
CA SER A 46 -22.29 3.64 -4.47
C SER A 46 -22.64 3.19 -3.04
N VAL A 47 -22.06 3.81 -2.00
CA VAL A 47 -22.42 3.52 -0.60
C VAL A 47 -23.76 4.18 -0.32
N VAL A 48 -24.81 3.35 -0.27
CA VAL A 48 -26.16 3.79 0.07
C VAL A 48 -26.33 3.73 1.56
N THR A 49 -26.86 4.78 2.14
CA THR A 49 -27.31 4.79 3.54
C THR A 49 -28.62 4.02 3.63
N PHE A 50 -28.54 2.74 3.90
CA PHE A 50 -29.71 1.96 4.25
C PHE A 50 -29.90 1.97 5.77
N GLU A 51 -30.97 2.56 6.22
CA GLU A 51 -31.42 2.45 7.60
C GLU A 51 -32.50 1.36 7.70
N SER A 52 -32.49 0.61 8.81
CA SER A 52 -33.55 -0.35 9.08
C SER A 52 -34.91 0.33 9.16
N GLY A 53 -35.91 -0.22 8.50
CA GLY A 53 -37.26 0.33 8.46
C GLY A 53 -37.57 1.24 7.27
N VAL A 54 -36.56 1.61 6.46
CA VAL A 54 -36.72 2.41 5.24
C VAL A 54 -37.00 1.51 4.05
N VAL A 55 -37.82 1.97 3.10
CA VAL A 55 -38.07 1.26 1.84
C VAL A 55 -36.92 1.49 0.90
N ALA A 56 -36.35 0.40 0.36
CA ALA A 56 -35.23 0.47 -0.59
C ALA A 56 -35.69 1.08 -1.92
N ASP A 57 -34.98 2.07 -2.39
CA ASP A 57 -35.19 2.76 -3.67
C ASP A 57 -34.63 1.99 -4.88
N ARG A 58 -33.82 0.96 -4.62
CA ARG A 58 -33.20 0.11 -5.65
C ARG A 58 -32.81 -1.25 -5.08
N ALA A 59 -32.66 -2.23 -5.99
CA ALA A 59 -32.13 -3.53 -5.62
C ALA A 59 -30.61 -3.48 -5.43
N VAL A 60 -30.10 -4.11 -4.35
CA VAL A 60 -28.66 -4.23 -4.07
C VAL A 60 -28.25 -5.69 -4.11
N ARG A 61 -27.27 -5.99 -4.96
CA ARG A 61 -26.65 -7.32 -5.06
C ARG A 61 -25.27 -7.33 -4.40
N ALA A 62 -24.91 -8.47 -3.83
CA ALA A 62 -23.58 -8.68 -3.26
C ALA A 62 -22.51 -8.67 -4.39
N PRO A 63 -21.54 -7.74 -4.36
CA PRO A 63 -20.49 -7.67 -5.39
C PRO A 63 -19.44 -8.77 -5.24
N ARG A 64 -19.37 -9.37 -4.07
CA ARG A 64 -18.41 -10.43 -3.71
C ARG A 64 -19.01 -11.35 -2.66
N SER A 65 -18.45 -12.55 -2.54
CA SER A 65 -18.77 -13.42 -1.41
C SER A 65 -18.05 -12.90 -0.15
N VAL A 66 -18.77 -12.91 0.99
CA VAL A 66 -18.24 -12.54 2.29
C VAL A 66 -18.81 -13.47 3.36
N SER A 67 -17.97 -13.89 4.31
CA SER A 67 -18.43 -14.56 5.55
C SER A 67 -18.21 -13.60 6.71
N TYR A 68 -19.21 -13.43 7.56
CA TYR A 68 -19.14 -12.55 8.71
C TYR A 68 -19.92 -13.13 9.88
N VAL A 69 -19.59 -12.69 11.10
CA VAL A 69 -20.36 -13.02 12.30
C VAL A 69 -21.56 -12.08 12.40
N SER A 70 -22.79 -12.64 12.39
CA SER A 70 -23.99 -11.84 12.58
C SER A 70 -24.21 -11.60 14.08
N GLU A 71 -24.15 -10.35 14.48
CA GLU A 71 -24.46 -9.94 15.86
C GLU A 71 -25.94 -10.14 16.19
N ILE A 72 -26.82 -9.89 15.21
CA ILE A 72 -28.28 -10.01 15.35
C ILE A 72 -28.68 -11.48 15.56
N LEU A 73 -28.20 -12.38 14.71
CA LEU A 73 -28.50 -13.81 14.83
C LEU A 73 -27.85 -14.42 16.07
N THR A 74 -26.63 -14.03 16.38
CA THR A 74 -25.95 -14.47 17.61
C THR A 74 -26.71 -14.01 18.86
N ALA A 75 -27.21 -12.77 18.89
CA ALA A 75 -28.03 -12.28 19.99
C ALA A 75 -29.35 -13.05 20.10
N ALA A 76 -30.00 -13.33 18.98
CA ALA A 76 -31.23 -14.14 18.95
C ALA A 76 -31.01 -15.56 19.48
N GLU A 77 -29.95 -16.23 19.04
CA GLU A 77 -29.62 -17.57 19.56
C GLU A 77 -29.22 -17.56 21.05
N ARG A 78 -28.55 -16.51 21.51
CA ARG A 78 -28.26 -16.31 22.94
C ARG A 78 -29.52 -16.17 23.78
N GLU A 79 -30.52 -15.38 23.34
CA GLU A 79 -31.79 -15.25 24.03
C GLU A 79 -32.59 -16.55 24.01
N LYS A 80 -32.58 -17.24 22.87
CA LYS A 80 -33.22 -18.58 22.73
C LYS A 80 -32.58 -19.60 23.67
N ALA A 81 -31.24 -19.63 23.76
CA ALA A 81 -30.52 -20.48 24.68
C ALA A 81 -30.85 -20.15 26.14
N ALA A 82 -30.93 -18.87 26.49
CA ALA A 82 -31.32 -18.43 27.82
C ALA A 82 -32.77 -18.79 28.16
N ALA A 83 -33.69 -18.62 27.20
CA ALA A 83 -35.10 -18.99 27.39
C ALA A 83 -35.33 -20.50 27.55
N ALA A 84 -34.47 -21.31 26.98
CA ALA A 84 -34.51 -22.78 27.13
C ALA A 84 -34.03 -23.27 28.49
N VAL A 85 -33.42 -22.44 29.30
CA VAL A 85 -32.95 -22.81 30.65
C VAL A 85 -34.15 -23.04 31.55
N THR A 86 -34.24 -24.24 32.08
CA THR A 86 -35.27 -24.63 33.07
C THR A 86 -35.05 -23.90 34.39
N ARG A 87 -36.16 -23.57 35.07
CA ARG A 87 -36.11 -22.97 36.41
C ARG A 87 -35.28 -23.82 37.37
N GLN A 88 -34.36 -23.22 38.07
CA GLN A 88 -33.52 -23.86 39.07
C GLN A 88 -34.19 -23.73 40.44
N TYR A 89 -34.08 -24.77 41.22
CA TYR A 89 -34.67 -24.82 42.56
C TYR A 89 -33.59 -25.21 43.53
N THR A 90 -33.59 -24.56 44.69
CA THR A 90 -32.67 -24.88 45.77
C THR A 90 -33.43 -25.64 46.85
N ARG A 91 -32.89 -26.83 47.24
CA ARG A 91 -33.46 -27.65 48.26
C ARG A 91 -32.93 -27.24 49.64
N ASN A 92 -33.87 -27.03 50.60
CA ASN A 92 -33.54 -26.76 52.00
C ASN A 92 -33.64 -28.04 52.82
N PRO A 93 -32.54 -28.68 53.19
CA PRO A 93 -32.54 -29.93 53.95
C PRO A 93 -33.04 -29.73 55.38
N ALA A 94 -32.96 -28.51 55.95
CA ALA A 94 -33.43 -28.22 57.31
C ALA A 94 -34.93 -28.42 57.44
N VAL A 95 -35.73 -28.21 56.39
CA VAL A 95 -37.19 -28.42 56.43
C VAL A 95 -37.51 -29.88 56.62
N ALA A 96 -36.86 -30.80 55.91
CA ALA A 96 -37.03 -32.24 56.07
C ALA A 96 -36.58 -32.70 57.46
N ALA A 97 -35.43 -32.21 57.93
CA ALA A 97 -34.90 -32.54 59.27
C ALA A 97 -35.83 -32.04 60.37
N ASN A 98 -36.36 -30.80 60.27
CA ASN A 98 -37.32 -30.26 61.23
C ASN A 98 -38.65 -31.09 61.24
N ALA A 99 -39.16 -31.41 60.06
CA ALA A 99 -40.34 -32.24 59.90
C ALA A 99 -40.16 -33.65 60.53
N ALA A 100 -39.03 -34.25 60.29
CA ALA A 100 -38.69 -35.56 60.93
C ALA A 100 -38.62 -35.46 62.47
N SER A 101 -37.96 -34.42 62.97
CA SER A 101 -37.90 -34.15 64.43
C SER A 101 -39.27 -33.94 65.04
N GLN A 102 -40.13 -33.16 64.38
CA GLN A 102 -41.50 -32.92 64.85
C GLN A 102 -42.36 -34.20 64.80
N LEU A 103 -42.24 -34.99 63.73
CA LEU A 103 -42.91 -36.27 63.62
C LEU A 103 -42.42 -37.25 64.76
N GLY A 104 -41.13 -37.31 64.96
CA GLY A 104 -40.52 -38.11 66.03
C GLY A 104 -41.07 -37.73 67.42
N THR A 105 -41.23 -36.41 67.65
CA THR A 105 -41.84 -35.88 68.91
C THR A 105 -43.28 -36.36 69.04
N ALA A 106 -44.08 -36.28 67.98
CA ALA A 106 -45.46 -36.73 67.95
C ALA A 106 -45.57 -38.22 68.15
N VAL A 107 -44.75 -39.02 67.45
CA VAL A 107 -44.69 -40.47 67.63
C VAL A 107 -44.32 -40.86 69.03
N ALA A 108 -43.36 -40.18 69.65
CA ALA A 108 -42.98 -40.39 71.06
C ALA A 108 -44.13 -40.04 72.05
N ALA A 109 -44.86 -38.96 71.75
CA ALA A 109 -46.01 -38.60 72.57
C ALA A 109 -47.16 -39.62 72.49
N ILE A 110 -47.46 -40.08 71.27
CA ILE A 110 -48.42 -41.17 71.04
C ILE A 110 -48.02 -42.44 71.75
N SER A 111 -46.76 -42.84 71.66
CA SER A 111 -46.21 -44.01 72.31
C SER A 111 -46.35 -43.92 73.81
N ARG A 112 -46.04 -42.76 74.39
CA ARG A 112 -46.22 -42.53 75.86
C ARG A 112 -47.68 -42.65 76.28
N THR A 113 -48.59 -42.01 75.55
CA THR A 113 -50.02 -42.03 75.80
C THR A 113 -50.58 -43.46 75.73
N ARG A 114 -50.15 -44.21 74.75
CA ARG A 114 -50.53 -45.65 74.60
C ARG A 114 -50.02 -46.55 75.73
N ALA A 115 -48.80 -46.30 76.18
CA ALA A 115 -48.15 -47.10 77.25
C ALA A 115 -48.64 -46.72 78.66
N ASP A 116 -49.28 -45.58 78.81
CA ASP A 116 -49.74 -45.12 80.11
C ASP A 116 -50.83 -46.06 80.70
N GLY A 117 -50.48 -46.82 81.69
CA GLY A 117 -51.37 -47.77 82.39
C GLY A 117 -52.41 -47.10 83.28
N SER A 118 -52.25 -45.83 83.60
CA SER A 118 -53.20 -45.06 84.43
C SER A 118 -54.43 -44.51 83.65
N LEU A 119 -54.36 -44.50 82.35
CA LEU A 119 -55.43 -43.97 81.48
C LEU A 119 -56.27 -45.13 80.91
N GLY A 120 -57.59 -45.01 81.06
CA GLY A 120 -58.54 -45.90 80.39
C GLY A 120 -58.56 -45.65 78.88
N ARG A 121 -59.10 -46.62 78.09
CA ARG A 121 -59.16 -46.56 76.64
C ARG A 121 -59.67 -45.23 76.08
N ASP A 122 -60.87 -44.78 76.61
CA ASP A 122 -61.51 -43.54 76.13
C ASP A 122 -60.68 -42.30 76.49
N ALA A 123 -60.02 -42.27 77.65
CA ALA A 123 -59.11 -41.19 78.05
C ALA A 123 -57.87 -41.14 77.15
N LYS A 124 -57.31 -42.26 76.72
CA LYS A 124 -56.22 -42.28 75.71
C LYS A 124 -56.67 -41.68 74.35
N ILE A 125 -57.87 -42.02 73.89
CA ILE A 125 -58.41 -41.47 72.65
C ILE A 125 -58.53 -39.93 72.75
N VAL A 126 -59.12 -39.41 73.81
CA VAL A 126 -59.25 -37.99 74.08
C VAL A 126 -57.87 -37.32 74.16
N ALA A 127 -56.91 -37.91 74.78
CA ALA A 127 -55.53 -37.41 74.86
C ALA A 127 -54.87 -37.31 73.47
N LEU A 128 -55.06 -38.29 72.61
CA LEU A 128 -54.50 -38.32 71.23
C LEU A 128 -55.23 -37.30 70.30
N THR A 129 -56.53 -37.05 70.51
CA THR A 129 -57.22 -36.03 69.76
C THR A 129 -56.83 -34.57 70.13
N ARG A 130 -56.16 -34.41 71.27
CA ARG A 130 -55.70 -33.12 71.82
C ARG A 130 -54.20 -32.96 71.83
N LEU A 131 -53.47 -33.76 71.03
CA LEU A 131 -52.02 -33.57 70.86
C LEU A 131 -51.71 -32.15 70.44
N PRO A 132 -50.78 -31.43 71.09
CA PRO A 132 -50.55 -30.00 70.84
C PRO A 132 -50.21 -29.63 69.41
N ASP A 133 -49.37 -30.46 68.79
CA ASP A 133 -48.82 -30.13 67.44
C ASP A 133 -49.38 -31.04 66.34
N SER A 134 -50.21 -32.02 66.64
CA SER A 134 -50.77 -32.92 65.64
C SER A 134 -52.07 -33.58 66.23
N PRO A 135 -53.14 -32.77 66.33
CA PRO A 135 -54.41 -33.35 66.83
C PRO A 135 -54.91 -34.36 65.81
N LEU A 136 -55.21 -35.57 66.31
CA LEU A 136 -55.69 -36.66 65.49
C LEU A 136 -57.23 -36.67 65.45
N SER A 137 -57.76 -37.05 64.30
CA SER A 137 -59.20 -37.29 64.20
C SER A 137 -59.62 -38.47 65.19
N ALA A 138 -60.82 -38.36 65.71
CA ALA A 138 -61.33 -39.38 66.67
C ALA A 138 -61.23 -40.84 66.08
N PRO A 139 -61.56 -41.08 64.82
CA PRO A 139 -61.36 -42.46 64.25
C PRO A 139 -59.92 -42.91 64.22
N VAL A 140 -58.95 -42.04 63.92
CA VAL A 140 -57.54 -42.36 63.84
C VAL A 140 -56.98 -42.56 65.29
N ALA A 141 -57.41 -41.74 66.24
CA ALA A 141 -57.04 -41.95 67.67
C ALA A 141 -57.55 -43.26 68.20
N GLN A 142 -58.75 -43.70 67.83
CA GLN A 142 -59.29 -45.03 68.15
C GLN A 142 -58.46 -46.13 67.50
N ASP A 143 -58.21 -46.00 66.16
CA ASP A 143 -57.39 -47.00 65.44
C ASP A 143 -56.01 -47.17 66.10
N LEU A 144 -55.37 -46.05 66.50
CA LEU A 144 -54.07 -46.06 67.14
C LEU A 144 -54.09 -46.71 68.57
N VAL A 145 -55.10 -46.42 69.34
CA VAL A 145 -55.23 -47.03 70.70
C VAL A 145 -55.48 -48.52 70.61
N ASP A 146 -56.27 -48.95 69.63
CA ASP A 146 -56.66 -50.35 69.43
C ASP A 146 -55.61 -51.21 68.69
N LEU A 147 -54.58 -50.53 68.09
CA LEU A 147 -53.51 -51.19 67.32
C LEU A 147 -52.64 -52.04 68.27
N PRO A 148 -52.30 -53.32 68.01
CA PRO A 148 -51.36 -54.09 68.79
C PRO A 148 -50.00 -53.39 68.91
N ALA A 149 -49.32 -53.58 70.10
CA ALA A 149 -48.04 -52.92 70.36
C ALA A 149 -46.97 -53.20 69.26
N PRO A 150 -46.78 -54.45 68.82
CA PRO A 150 -45.79 -54.70 67.73
C PRO A 150 -46.14 -54.00 66.39
N GLU A 151 -47.44 -53.86 66.08
CA GLU A 151 -47.88 -53.21 64.88
C GLU A 151 -47.67 -51.71 64.97
N TRP A 152 -47.88 -51.08 66.12
CA TRP A 152 -47.54 -49.72 66.38
C TRP A 152 -46.04 -49.43 66.24
N GLU A 153 -45.19 -50.26 66.85
CA GLU A 153 -43.72 -50.10 66.77
C GLU A 153 -43.25 -50.18 65.32
N ALA A 154 -43.75 -51.14 64.55
CA ALA A 154 -43.48 -51.27 63.12
C ALA A 154 -43.95 -50.00 62.32
N LEU A 155 -45.18 -49.51 62.60
CA LEU A 155 -45.72 -48.31 61.98
C LEU A 155 -44.87 -47.10 62.34
N ALA A 156 -44.55 -46.89 63.64
CA ALA A 156 -43.78 -45.75 64.10
C ALA A 156 -42.40 -45.64 63.45
N LYS A 157 -41.70 -46.77 63.32
CA LYS A 157 -40.38 -46.86 62.65
C LYS A 157 -40.49 -46.56 61.17
N GLU A 158 -41.54 -46.97 60.48
CA GLU A 158 -41.72 -46.79 59.06
C GLU A 158 -42.17 -45.36 58.71
N LEU A 159 -42.88 -44.64 59.60
CA LEU A 159 -43.28 -43.27 59.39
C LEU A 159 -42.11 -42.33 59.10
N GLU A 160 -41.01 -42.41 59.83
CA GLU A 160 -39.80 -41.64 59.62
C GLU A 160 -39.21 -41.93 58.24
N ARG A 161 -39.15 -43.22 57.84
CA ARG A 161 -38.62 -43.62 56.53
C ARG A 161 -39.51 -43.10 55.38
N LEU A 162 -40.83 -43.20 55.55
CA LEU A 162 -41.82 -42.69 54.58
C LEU A 162 -41.73 -41.17 54.42
N LEU A 163 -41.59 -40.39 55.49
CA LEU A 163 -41.40 -38.98 55.50
C LEU A 163 -40.11 -38.63 54.74
N ALA A 164 -39.00 -39.29 55.01
CA ALA A 164 -37.75 -39.08 54.29
C ALA A 164 -37.86 -39.38 52.80
N THR A 165 -38.60 -40.44 52.45
CA THR A 165 -38.86 -40.83 51.05
C THR A 165 -39.68 -39.75 50.35
N LEU A 166 -40.72 -39.22 50.98
CA LEU A 166 -41.53 -38.11 50.42
C LEU A 166 -40.72 -36.85 50.20
N TYR A 167 -39.77 -36.54 51.05
CA TYR A 167 -38.87 -35.40 50.90
C TYR A 167 -37.73 -35.65 49.93
N SER A 168 -37.42 -36.91 49.60
CA SER A 168 -36.32 -37.25 48.70
C SER A 168 -36.51 -36.74 47.28
N SER A 169 -37.74 -36.64 46.80
CA SER A 169 -38.10 -36.09 45.47
C SER A 169 -38.12 -34.55 45.41
N GLY A 170 -38.06 -33.86 46.57
CA GLY A 170 -38.31 -32.42 46.68
C GLY A 170 -39.78 -32.07 46.58
N ILE A 171 -40.23 -31.22 47.48
CA ILE A 171 -41.63 -30.72 47.52
C ILE A 171 -41.63 -29.24 47.20
N ARG A 172 -42.20 -28.90 46.04
CA ARG A 172 -42.43 -27.53 45.62
C ARG A 172 -43.79 -27.03 46.04
N GLU A 173 -44.01 -25.71 46.07
CA GLU A 173 -45.27 -25.13 46.50
C GLU A 173 -46.45 -25.65 45.66
N GLU A 174 -46.29 -25.68 44.34
CA GLU A 174 -47.29 -26.19 43.39
C GLU A 174 -47.57 -27.71 43.53
N GLN A 175 -46.66 -28.45 44.14
CA GLN A 175 -46.75 -29.91 44.29
C GLN A 175 -47.19 -30.31 45.71
N LEU A 176 -47.20 -29.40 46.68
CA LEU A 176 -47.44 -29.71 48.10
C LEU A 176 -48.78 -30.39 48.29
N GLU A 177 -49.86 -29.85 47.75
CA GLU A 177 -51.19 -30.41 47.89
C GLU A 177 -51.33 -31.77 47.19
N GLY A 178 -50.72 -31.88 46.01
CA GLY A 178 -50.62 -33.19 45.32
C GLY A 178 -49.86 -34.20 46.12
N THR A 179 -48.72 -33.83 46.70
CA THR A 179 -47.90 -34.73 47.55
C THR A 179 -48.68 -35.14 48.82
N ARG A 180 -49.45 -34.25 49.43
CA ARG A 180 -50.32 -34.56 50.56
C ARG A 180 -51.43 -35.52 50.18
N ALA A 181 -52.03 -35.36 49.00
CA ALA A 181 -53.08 -36.25 48.49
C ALA A 181 -52.52 -37.63 48.13
N ASP A 182 -51.26 -37.68 47.68
CA ASP A 182 -50.59 -38.91 47.24
C ASP A 182 -49.95 -39.73 48.39
N VAL A 183 -49.98 -39.22 49.62
CA VAL A 183 -49.47 -40.01 50.80
C VAL A 183 -50.02 -41.42 50.83
N PRO A 184 -51.31 -41.73 50.59
CA PRO A 184 -51.81 -43.08 50.60
C PRO A 184 -51.15 -44.01 49.57
N LYS A 185 -50.66 -43.50 48.49
CA LYS A 185 -50.03 -44.29 47.42
C LYS A 185 -48.61 -44.76 47.74
N VAL A 186 -47.92 -44.10 48.68
CA VAL A 186 -46.56 -44.44 49.13
C VAL A 186 -46.55 -45.32 50.32
N LEU A 187 -47.73 -45.61 50.97
CA LEU A 187 -47.84 -46.45 52.09
C LEU A 187 -47.67 -47.93 51.67
N PRO A 188 -47.04 -48.77 52.51
CA PRO A 188 -46.82 -50.22 52.24
C PRO A 188 -48.13 -50.93 51.92
N SER A 189 -48.17 -51.67 50.81
CA SER A 189 -49.38 -52.41 50.37
C SER A 189 -49.83 -53.45 51.41
N GLY A 190 -48.94 -54.02 52.22
CA GLY A 190 -49.22 -54.99 53.24
C GLY A 190 -49.89 -54.41 54.47
N TRP A 191 -50.06 -53.11 54.59
CA TRP A 191 -50.68 -52.49 55.77
C TRP A 191 -52.21 -52.59 55.72
N GLY A 192 -52.80 -52.87 56.93
CA GLY A 192 -54.27 -52.78 57.03
C GLY A 192 -54.84 -51.38 56.93
N GLU A 193 -56.12 -51.21 56.65
CA GLU A 193 -56.77 -49.90 56.42
C GLU A 193 -56.66 -48.98 57.66
N ARG A 194 -56.59 -49.50 58.88
CA ARG A 194 -56.35 -48.75 60.13
C ARG A 194 -54.95 -48.10 60.10
N GLN A 195 -53.93 -48.91 59.82
CA GLN A 195 -52.53 -48.47 59.75
C GLN A 195 -52.35 -47.39 58.62
N LYS A 196 -52.95 -47.65 57.49
CA LYS A 196 -52.88 -46.66 56.35
C LYS A 196 -53.55 -45.32 56.71
N ARG A 197 -54.73 -45.33 57.30
CA ARG A 197 -55.37 -44.08 57.77
C ARG A 197 -54.55 -43.34 58.80
N ALA A 198 -54.04 -44.04 59.79
CA ALA A 198 -53.20 -43.47 60.84
C ALA A 198 -51.91 -42.88 60.26
N ALA A 199 -51.21 -43.57 59.39
CA ALA A 199 -50.00 -43.11 58.75
C ALA A 199 -50.28 -41.85 57.85
N ALA A 200 -51.34 -41.90 57.09
CA ALA A 200 -51.66 -40.74 56.19
C ALA A 200 -51.99 -39.51 57.05
N GLU A 201 -52.74 -39.61 58.15
CA GLU A 201 -53.06 -38.48 59.00
C GLU A 201 -51.83 -37.97 59.74
N LEU A 202 -50.93 -38.87 60.18
CA LEU A 202 -49.68 -38.49 60.87
C LEU A 202 -48.65 -37.85 59.93
N LEU A 203 -48.56 -38.23 58.67
CA LEU A 203 -47.56 -37.66 57.74
C LEU A 203 -47.94 -36.32 57.13
N ARG A 204 -49.23 -36.11 56.80
CA ARG A 204 -49.70 -34.94 56.07
C ARG A 204 -49.35 -33.57 56.71
N PRO A 205 -49.46 -33.37 58.06
CA PRO A 205 -49.16 -32.09 58.69
C PRO A 205 -47.70 -31.67 58.60
N TYR A 206 -46.79 -32.67 58.45
CA TYR A 206 -45.35 -32.47 58.41
C TYR A 206 -44.82 -32.27 57.00
N LEU A 207 -45.67 -32.42 55.96
CA LEU A 207 -45.24 -32.15 54.59
C LEU A 207 -45.30 -30.63 54.34
N ARG A 208 -44.13 -30.07 54.05
CA ARG A 208 -43.93 -28.64 53.79
C ARG A 208 -43.07 -28.49 52.58
N VAL A 209 -43.10 -27.29 51.93
CA VAL A 209 -42.22 -26.94 50.83
C VAL A 209 -40.76 -27.01 51.29
N ASN A 210 -39.94 -27.84 50.67
CA ASN A 210 -38.50 -27.92 50.91
C ASN A 210 -37.66 -27.62 49.71
N GLU A 211 -38.30 -27.33 48.58
CA GLU A 211 -37.64 -26.94 47.31
C GLU A 211 -38.27 -25.63 46.85
N THR A 212 -37.49 -24.53 46.93
CA THR A 212 -37.92 -23.18 46.54
C THR A 212 -37.23 -22.74 45.25
N PHE A 213 -37.96 -21.99 44.43
CA PHE A 213 -37.38 -21.39 43.21
C PHE A 213 -36.19 -20.50 43.57
N ASP A 214 -35.06 -20.72 42.86
CA ASP A 214 -33.83 -19.92 42.97
C ASP A 214 -33.67 -18.99 41.77
N PRO A 215 -34.06 -17.72 41.88
CA PRO A 215 -33.89 -16.76 40.80
C PRO A 215 -32.43 -16.50 40.46
N ALA A 216 -31.53 -16.51 41.46
CA ALA A 216 -30.11 -16.21 41.23
C ALA A 216 -29.43 -17.36 40.47
N ALA A 217 -29.68 -18.61 40.86
CA ALA A 217 -29.16 -19.77 40.15
C ALA A 217 -29.74 -19.87 38.73
N THR A 218 -31.03 -19.55 38.55
CA THR A 218 -31.66 -19.51 37.22
C THR A 218 -31.05 -18.44 36.33
N SER A 219 -30.87 -17.21 36.85
CA SER A 219 -30.23 -16.12 36.14
C SER A 219 -28.78 -16.43 35.79
N SER A 220 -28.05 -17.05 36.70
CA SER A 220 -26.67 -17.48 36.46
C SER A 220 -26.59 -18.55 35.35
N ALA A 221 -27.49 -19.53 35.37
CA ALA A 221 -27.59 -20.56 34.34
C ALA A 221 -27.96 -19.97 32.97
N GLN A 222 -28.88 -19.00 32.93
CA GLN A 222 -29.23 -18.25 31.71
C GLN A 222 -28.06 -17.45 31.17
N SER A 223 -27.30 -16.79 32.05
CA SER A 223 -26.10 -16.03 31.65
C SER A 223 -25.03 -16.98 31.12
N ALA A 224 -24.80 -18.11 31.72
CA ALA A 224 -23.88 -19.12 31.22
C ALA A 224 -24.34 -19.68 29.86
N ALA A 225 -25.64 -19.90 29.68
CA ALA A 225 -26.19 -20.34 28.40
C ALA A 225 -25.96 -19.32 27.27
N ARG A 226 -26.09 -18.02 27.58
CA ARG A 226 -25.77 -16.94 26.61
C ARG A 226 -24.29 -16.94 26.21
N VAL A 227 -23.41 -17.11 27.18
CA VAL A 227 -21.94 -17.09 26.93
C VAL A 227 -21.49 -18.30 26.09
N ASN A 228 -22.12 -19.45 26.26
CA ASN A 228 -21.75 -20.68 25.57
C ASN A 228 -22.26 -20.77 24.13
N VAL A 229 -23.05 -19.79 23.66
CA VAL A 229 -23.52 -19.74 22.26
C VAL A 229 -22.36 -19.30 21.37
N GLU A 230 -21.97 -20.17 20.45
CA GLU A 230 -21.01 -19.84 19.40
C GLU A 230 -21.54 -18.73 18.47
N PRO A 231 -20.68 -17.80 18.05
CA PRO A 231 -21.07 -16.74 17.13
C PRO A 231 -21.60 -17.30 15.79
N VAL A 232 -22.77 -16.85 15.38
CA VAL A 232 -23.43 -17.33 14.16
C VAL A 232 -22.72 -16.71 12.94
N GLN A 233 -22.10 -17.55 12.12
CA GLN A 233 -21.50 -17.13 10.87
C GLN A 233 -22.56 -17.13 9.75
N VAL A 234 -22.60 -16.02 9.01
CA VAL A 234 -23.45 -15.85 7.81
C VAL A 234 -22.55 -15.71 6.60
N GLN A 235 -22.83 -16.48 5.56
CA GLN A 235 -22.16 -16.38 4.28
C GLN A 235 -23.10 -15.73 3.27
N VAL A 236 -22.62 -14.67 2.64
CA VAL A 236 -23.29 -14.01 1.51
C VAL A 236 -22.51 -14.34 0.25
N THR A 237 -23.17 -14.80 -0.80
CA THR A 237 -22.52 -15.17 -2.06
C THR A 237 -22.53 -14.03 -3.06
N ALA A 238 -21.49 -13.96 -3.91
CA ALA A 238 -21.45 -12.97 -4.99
C ALA A 238 -22.70 -13.10 -5.91
N GLY A 239 -23.34 -11.96 -6.22
CA GLY A 239 -24.57 -11.92 -7.02
C GLY A 239 -25.87 -12.10 -6.23
N GLU A 240 -25.82 -12.52 -4.95
CA GLU A 240 -27.01 -12.62 -4.08
C GLU A 240 -27.71 -11.26 -3.97
N VAL A 241 -29.04 -11.26 -4.07
CA VAL A 241 -29.84 -10.05 -3.85
C VAL A 241 -29.98 -9.84 -2.35
N VAL A 242 -29.27 -8.86 -1.80
CA VAL A 242 -29.32 -8.52 -0.38
C VAL A 242 -30.58 -7.75 -0.03
N VAL A 243 -30.97 -6.80 -0.88
CA VAL A 243 -32.17 -5.98 -0.72
C VAL A 243 -32.82 -5.84 -2.10
N ARG A 244 -34.14 -5.96 -2.19
CA ARG A 244 -34.91 -5.72 -3.42
C ARG A 244 -35.47 -4.30 -3.43
N GLU A 245 -35.65 -3.74 -4.61
CA GLU A 245 -36.36 -2.47 -4.78
C GLU A 245 -37.79 -2.57 -4.22
N GLY A 246 -38.24 -1.58 -3.47
CA GLY A 246 -39.51 -1.55 -2.78
C GLY A 246 -39.62 -2.41 -1.51
N GLN A 247 -38.56 -3.12 -1.12
CA GLN A 247 -38.51 -3.90 0.11
C GLN A 247 -38.20 -2.99 1.32
N VAL A 248 -38.85 -3.21 2.48
CA VAL A 248 -38.48 -2.60 3.74
C VAL A 248 -37.17 -3.25 4.20
N VAL A 249 -36.14 -2.44 4.38
CA VAL A 249 -34.80 -2.91 4.78
C VAL A 249 -34.87 -3.43 6.21
N ALA A 250 -34.56 -4.71 6.42
CA ALA A 250 -34.46 -5.29 7.76
C ALA A 250 -33.10 -5.01 8.38
N ALA A 251 -33.01 -5.09 9.70
CA ALA A 251 -31.71 -4.92 10.41
C ALA A 251 -30.66 -5.93 9.93
N GLN A 252 -31.06 -7.15 9.61
CA GLN A 252 -30.17 -8.18 9.04
C GLN A 252 -29.65 -7.80 7.66
N ASP A 253 -30.46 -7.12 6.83
CA ASP A 253 -30.04 -6.63 5.52
C ASP A 253 -28.97 -5.53 5.65
N VAL A 254 -29.15 -4.64 6.63
CA VAL A 254 -28.15 -3.61 6.96
C VAL A 254 -26.85 -4.24 7.43
N GLU A 255 -26.90 -5.31 8.23
CA GLU A 255 -25.73 -6.05 8.69
C GLU A 255 -24.98 -6.71 7.51
N LYS A 256 -25.72 -7.36 6.59
CA LYS A 256 -25.16 -7.90 5.34
C LYS A 256 -24.49 -6.81 4.49
N LEU A 257 -25.17 -5.67 4.32
CA LEU A 257 -24.65 -4.55 3.54
C LEU A 257 -23.39 -3.95 4.16
N ARG A 258 -23.30 -3.88 5.51
CA ARG A 258 -22.10 -3.46 6.22
C ARG A 258 -20.93 -4.43 6.01
N ALA A 259 -21.19 -5.73 6.12
CA ALA A 259 -20.18 -6.75 5.90
C ALA A 259 -19.64 -6.73 4.46
N LEU A 260 -20.49 -6.36 3.49
CA LEU A 260 -20.11 -6.15 2.10
C LEU A 260 -19.43 -4.81 1.84
N GLY A 261 -19.41 -3.88 2.81
CA GLY A 261 -18.89 -2.52 2.66
C GLY A 261 -19.82 -1.57 1.89
N LEU A 262 -21.11 -1.92 1.79
CA LEU A 262 -22.13 -1.19 1.00
C LEU A 262 -23.04 -0.30 1.85
N ALA A 263 -22.99 -0.39 3.19
CA ALA A 263 -23.75 0.45 4.10
C ALA A 263 -22.81 1.17 5.09
N SER A 264 -23.05 2.47 5.26
CA SER A 264 -22.37 3.31 6.27
C SER A 264 -23.42 3.89 7.22
N THR A 265 -23.22 3.75 8.53
CA THR A 265 -24.11 4.31 9.56
C THR A 265 -23.43 5.41 10.36
N GLY A 266 -22.57 6.20 9.73
CA GLY A 266 -21.82 7.28 10.37
C GLY A 266 -20.31 7.11 10.26
N ILE A 267 -19.55 8.10 10.75
CA ILE A 267 -18.09 8.09 10.75
C ILE A 267 -17.62 7.13 11.85
N ASP A 268 -17.06 5.99 11.47
CA ASP A 268 -16.32 5.13 12.39
C ASP A 268 -14.99 5.80 12.79
N LEU A 269 -14.98 6.49 13.92
CA LEU A 269 -13.79 7.19 14.41
C LEU A 269 -12.60 6.27 14.68
N LYS A 270 -12.83 5.02 15.10
CA LYS A 270 -11.75 4.05 15.32
C LYS A 270 -11.16 3.59 13.98
N GLY A 271 -12.02 3.25 13.03
CA GLY A 271 -11.59 2.90 11.67
C GLY A 271 -10.91 4.08 10.97
N ALA A 272 -11.45 5.30 11.11
CA ALA A 272 -10.84 6.51 10.57
C ALA A 272 -9.44 6.77 11.16
N PHE A 273 -9.26 6.60 12.46
CA PHE A 273 -7.95 6.70 13.11
C PHE A 273 -7.01 5.59 12.63
N GLY A 274 -7.50 4.36 12.48
CA GLY A 274 -6.72 3.25 11.93
C GLY A 274 -6.21 3.53 10.51
N LEU A 275 -7.07 4.07 9.63
CA LEU A 275 -6.69 4.46 8.27
C LEU A 275 -5.71 5.65 8.24
N LEU A 276 -5.84 6.58 9.19
CA LEU A 276 -4.86 7.68 9.36
C LEU A 276 -3.48 7.12 9.71
N VAL A 277 -3.40 6.24 10.72
CA VAL A 277 -2.15 5.59 11.12
C VAL A 277 -1.57 4.78 9.96
N TRP A 278 -2.42 4.05 9.22
CA TRP A 278 -2.02 3.29 8.05
C TRP A 278 -1.42 4.16 6.95
N GLY A 279 -2.09 5.24 6.56
CA GLY A 279 -1.59 6.17 5.55
C GLY A 279 -0.24 6.78 5.92
N LEU A 280 -0.09 7.22 7.17
CA LEU A 280 1.18 7.75 7.68
C LEU A 280 2.28 6.68 7.73
N LEU A 281 1.95 5.45 8.13
CA LEU A 281 2.88 4.33 8.17
C LEU A 281 3.42 4.01 6.78
N ILE A 282 2.54 3.85 5.78
CA ILE A 282 2.93 3.54 4.40
C ILE A 282 3.78 4.67 3.81
N ALA A 283 3.38 5.93 3.99
CA ALA A 283 4.16 7.07 3.53
C ALA A 283 5.52 7.15 4.24
N GLY A 284 5.58 6.84 5.54
CA GLY A 284 6.81 6.78 6.33
C GLY A 284 7.77 5.68 5.87
N VAL A 285 7.25 4.48 5.62
CA VAL A 285 8.05 3.36 5.08
C VAL A 285 8.59 3.70 3.70
N LEU A 286 7.77 4.31 2.83
CA LEU A 286 8.19 4.73 1.49
C LEU A 286 9.29 5.81 1.57
N ALA A 287 9.14 6.79 2.47
CA ALA A 287 10.14 7.84 2.70
C ALA A 287 11.46 7.27 3.23
N LEU A 288 11.41 6.36 4.20
CA LEU A 288 12.59 5.69 4.75
C LEU A 288 13.30 4.83 3.69
N PHE A 289 12.52 4.10 2.88
CA PHE A 289 13.08 3.35 1.75
C PHE A 289 13.79 4.27 0.76
N ALA A 290 13.19 5.40 0.46
CA ALA A 290 13.74 6.39 -0.46
C ALA A 290 15.05 7.00 0.07
N GLU A 291 15.09 7.37 1.35
CA GLU A 291 16.31 7.88 2.00
C GLU A 291 17.46 6.86 1.92
N ARG A 292 17.16 5.57 2.07
CA ARG A 292 18.19 4.53 2.14
C ARG A 292 18.62 3.98 0.78
N TYR A 293 17.69 3.85 -0.17
CA TYR A 293 17.92 3.07 -1.40
C TYR A 293 17.69 3.84 -2.70
N ALA A 294 17.17 5.07 -2.65
CA ALA A 294 16.80 5.84 -3.83
C ALA A 294 17.07 7.35 -3.67
N GLN A 295 18.16 7.73 -3.00
CA GLN A 295 18.51 9.12 -2.68
C GLN A 295 18.52 10.04 -3.89
N GLU A 296 19.11 9.61 -5.02
CA GLU A 296 19.15 10.38 -6.26
C GLU A 296 17.75 10.76 -6.78
N SER A 297 16.82 9.79 -6.73
CA SER A 297 15.44 10.02 -7.17
C SER A 297 14.68 10.98 -6.26
N TRP A 298 15.05 11.07 -4.98
CA TRP A 298 14.41 11.89 -3.96
C TRP A 298 15.13 13.22 -3.70
N ALA A 299 16.26 13.43 -4.34
CA ALA A 299 16.95 14.73 -4.32
C ALA A 299 16.10 15.82 -5.01
N ASP A 300 15.31 15.49 -6.04
CA ASP A 300 14.42 16.40 -6.73
C ASP A 300 13.00 16.38 -6.15
N SER A 301 12.56 17.54 -5.62
CA SER A 301 11.22 17.73 -5.06
C SER A 301 10.10 17.40 -6.06
N ARG A 302 10.32 17.57 -7.37
CA ARG A 302 9.34 17.28 -8.42
C ARG A 302 9.08 15.79 -8.53
N ARG A 303 10.14 14.98 -8.46
CA ARG A 303 10.04 13.51 -8.45
C ARG A 303 9.32 13.01 -7.20
N VAL A 304 9.59 13.62 -6.03
CA VAL A 304 8.90 13.31 -4.77
C VAL A 304 7.39 13.56 -4.87
N VAL A 305 7.00 14.70 -5.43
CA VAL A 305 5.58 15.05 -5.64
C VAL A 305 4.94 14.07 -6.63
N LEU A 306 5.63 13.73 -7.72
CA LEU A 306 5.14 12.76 -8.71
C LEU A 306 4.88 11.39 -8.08
N VAL A 307 5.79 10.90 -7.23
CA VAL A 307 5.62 9.64 -6.49
C VAL A 307 4.40 9.69 -5.58
N GLY A 308 4.23 10.78 -4.82
CA GLY A 308 3.09 10.97 -3.94
C GLY A 308 1.75 11.03 -4.69
N LEU A 309 1.70 11.77 -5.79
CA LEU A 309 0.50 11.83 -6.64
C LEU A 309 0.20 10.48 -7.31
N SER A 310 1.22 9.72 -7.67
CA SER A 310 1.05 8.37 -8.23
C SER A 310 0.48 7.39 -7.20
N LEU A 311 0.96 7.43 -5.96
CA LEU A 311 0.40 6.65 -4.86
C LEU A 311 -1.05 7.05 -4.58
N LEU A 312 -1.33 8.35 -4.56
CA LEU A 312 -2.68 8.87 -4.37
C LEU A 312 -3.62 8.42 -5.51
N ALA A 313 -3.16 8.47 -6.76
CA ALA A 313 -3.93 8.01 -7.91
C ALA A 313 -4.29 6.51 -7.82
N LEU A 314 -3.34 5.65 -7.43
CA LEU A 314 -3.59 4.24 -7.16
C LEU A 314 -4.63 4.04 -6.05
N THR A 315 -4.50 4.82 -4.96
CA THR A 315 -5.41 4.75 -3.82
C THR A 315 -6.82 5.17 -4.20
N VAL A 316 -6.96 6.30 -4.92
CA VAL A 316 -8.26 6.83 -5.37
C VAL A 316 -8.91 5.90 -6.39
N ALA A 317 -8.15 5.39 -7.37
CA ALA A 317 -8.65 4.43 -8.35
C ALA A 317 -9.17 3.15 -7.68
N GLY A 318 -8.39 2.59 -6.74
CA GLY A 318 -8.82 1.46 -5.93
C GLY A 318 -10.08 1.78 -5.14
N ARG A 319 -10.12 2.93 -4.47
CA ARG A 319 -11.27 3.34 -3.64
C ARG A 319 -12.55 3.54 -4.45
N ALA A 320 -12.44 4.08 -5.66
CA ALA A 320 -13.59 4.31 -6.53
C ALA A 320 -14.17 3.01 -7.13
N LEU A 321 -13.34 1.99 -7.37
CA LEU A 321 -13.72 0.85 -8.19
C LEU A 321 -13.76 -0.51 -7.45
N ILE A 322 -13.20 -0.61 -6.24
CA ILE A 322 -13.27 -1.85 -5.47
C ILE A 322 -14.63 -2.00 -4.77
N PRO A 323 -15.11 -1.02 -3.97
CA PRO A 323 -16.39 -1.19 -3.28
C PRO A 323 -17.57 -1.18 -4.25
N GLY A 324 -18.42 -2.16 -4.12
CA GLY A 324 -19.64 -2.27 -4.93
C GLY A 324 -19.46 -2.85 -6.35
N HIS A 325 -18.24 -3.17 -6.77
CA HIS A 325 -17.98 -3.69 -8.12
C HIS A 325 -17.18 -5.00 -8.07
N SER A 326 -17.71 -6.04 -8.67
CA SER A 326 -17.04 -7.35 -8.75
C SER A 326 -16.02 -7.42 -9.90
N LEU A 327 -16.30 -6.77 -11.02
CA LEU A 327 -15.51 -6.89 -12.26
C LEU A 327 -14.73 -5.60 -12.61
N ALA A 328 -15.26 -4.41 -12.27
CA ALA A 328 -14.71 -3.14 -12.72
C ALA A 328 -13.22 -2.92 -12.29
N VAL A 329 -12.84 -3.43 -11.13
CA VAL A 329 -11.47 -3.31 -10.61
C VAL A 329 -10.43 -3.97 -11.51
N TYR A 330 -10.79 -5.04 -12.22
CA TYR A 330 -9.89 -5.77 -13.12
C TYR A 330 -9.61 -5.03 -14.44
N PHE A 331 -10.40 -4.02 -14.77
CA PHE A 331 -10.15 -3.13 -15.91
C PHE A 331 -9.16 -2.01 -15.61
N VAL A 332 -8.86 -1.77 -14.33
CA VAL A 332 -7.98 -0.66 -13.93
C VAL A 332 -6.53 -0.95 -14.33
N PRO A 333 -5.87 -0.04 -15.04
CA PRO A 333 -4.48 -0.23 -15.47
C PRO A 333 -3.48 0.10 -14.34
N PHE A 334 -3.52 -0.63 -13.23
CA PHE A 334 -2.65 -0.39 -12.08
C PHE A 334 -1.16 -0.45 -12.40
N ALA A 335 -0.77 -1.30 -13.35
CA ALA A 335 0.61 -1.45 -13.78
C ALA A 335 1.15 -0.23 -14.53
N ALA A 336 0.28 0.63 -15.08
CA ALA A 336 0.68 1.85 -15.79
C ALA A 336 1.55 2.75 -14.91
N VAL A 337 1.17 2.90 -13.63
CA VAL A 337 1.89 3.74 -12.67
C VAL A 337 3.30 3.21 -12.43
N ALA A 338 3.44 1.90 -12.24
CA ALA A 338 4.74 1.27 -12.04
C ALA A 338 5.64 1.39 -13.26
N MET A 339 5.12 1.15 -14.46
CA MET A 339 5.85 1.29 -15.72
C MET A 339 6.30 2.73 -15.94
N MET A 340 5.40 3.70 -15.78
CA MET A 340 5.68 5.13 -15.92
C MET A 340 6.73 5.60 -14.91
N LEU A 341 6.57 5.28 -13.61
CA LEU A 341 7.53 5.66 -12.58
C LEU A 341 8.89 4.99 -12.78
N THR A 342 8.93 3.79 -13.35
CA THR A 342 10.21 3.12 -13.69
C THR A 342 11.04 3.97 -14.65
N ILE A 343 10.41 4.61 -15.61
CA ILE A 343 11.05 5.45 -16.61
C ILE A 343 11.36 6.86 -16.05
N LEU A 344 10.40 7.48 -15.33
CA LEU A 344 10.52 8.88 -14.88
C LEU A 344 11.37 9.06 -13.63
N VAL A 345 11.32 8.09 -12.71
CA VAL A 345 11.92 8.22 -11.37
C VAL A 345 12.95 7.14 -11.08
N GLY A 346 12.75 5.95 -11.66
CA GLY A 346 13.63 4.80 -11.49
C GLY A 346 12.93 3.59 -10.83
N GLY A 347 13.41 2.40 -11.19
CA GLY A 347 12.75 1.14 -10.85
C GLY A 347 12.63 0.85 -9.35
N ARG A 348 13.60 1.28 -8.52
CA ARG A 348 13.52 1.09 -7.06
C ARG A 348 12.36 1.86 -6.43
N THR A 349 12.21 3.13 -6.81
CA THR A 349 11.11 3.99 -6.31
C THR A 349 9.77 3.52 -6.86
N ALA A 350 9.71 3.14 -8.14
CA ALA A 350 8.51 2.59 -8.77
C ALA A 350 8.02 1.33 -8.04
N LEU A 351 8.94 0.39 -7.74
CA LEU A 351 8.64 -0.84 -7.00
C LEU A 351 8.06 -0.54 -5.61
N ALA A 352 8.72 0.32 -4.84
CA ALA A 352 8.25 0.68 -3.50
C ALA A 352 6.87 1.35 -3.54
N THR A 353 6.63 2.25 -4.52
CA THR A 353 5.34 2.91 -4.71
C THR A 353 4.25 1.92 -5.10
N GLN A 354 4.57 0.96 -5.97
CA GLN A 354 3.61 -0.06 -6.39
C GLN A 354 3.24 -1.01 -5.26
N ILE A 355 4.22 -1.42 -4.43
CA ILE A 355 3.95 -2.20 -3.21
C ILE A 355 3.04 -1.42 -2.27
N ALA A 356 3.32 -0.14 -2.02
CA ALA A 356 2.49 0.72 -1.19
C ALA A 356 1.05 0.81 -1.73
N GLY A 357 0.87 0.99 -3.05
CA GLY A 357 -0.44 0.99 -3.70
C GLY A 357 -1.17 -0.35 -3.59
N ALA A 358 -0.46 -1.47 -3.78
CA ALA A 358 -1.02 -2.81 -3.63
C ALA A 358 -1.48 -3.07 -2.17
N LEU A 359 -0.73 -2.58 -1.18
CA LEU A 359 -1.13 -2.65 0.23
C LEU A 359 -2.37 -1.80 0.54
N HIS A 360 -2.52 -0.62 -0.11
CA HIS A 360 -3.76 0.16 -0.02
C HIS A 360 -4.94 -0.59 -0.64
N VAL A 361 -4.76 -1.24 -1.80
CA VAL A 361 -5.79 -2.10 -2.41
C VAL A 361 -6.12 -3.27 -1.50
N GLY A 362 -5.12 -3.87 -0.83
CA GLY A 362 -5.31 -4.96 0.12
C GLY A 362 -6.21 -4.57 1.29
N ILE A 363 -5.98 -3.42 1.92
CA ILE A 363 -6.80 -2.96 3.05
C ILE A 363 -8.22 -2.57 2.61
N MET A 364 -8.39 -2.08 1.38
CA MET A 364 -9.70 -1.74 0.82
C MET A 364 -10.53 -2.96 0.44
N SER A 365 -9.89 -3.99 -0.10
CA SER A 365 -10.55 -5.17 -0.65
C SER A 365 -10.67 -6.33 0.34
N GLY A 366 -9.73 -6.44 1.27
CA GLY A 366 -9.56 -7.63 2.11
C GLY A 366 -9.19 -8.90 1.31
N GLN A 367 -8.75 -8.77 0.04
CA GLN A 367 -8.52 -9.89 -0.87
C GLN A 367 -7.06 -9.93 -1.34
N VAL A 368 -6.40 -11.06 -1.07
CA VAL A 368 -5.02 -11.31 -1.52
C VAL A 368 -4.92 -11.36 -3.05
N GLU A 369 -5.98 -11.84 -3.72
CA GLU A 369 -6.08 -11.88 -5.18
C GLU A 369 -5.86 -10.48 -5.79
N LEU A 370 -6.56 -9.46 -5.30
CA LEU A 370 -6.42 -8.10 -5.81
C LEU A 370 -5.06 -7.48 -5.50
N VAL A 371 -4.46 -7.82 -4.36
CA VAL A 371 -3.07 -7.43 -4.07
C VAL A 371 -2.11 -8.03 -5.10
N ALA A 372 -2.26 -9.32 -5.40
CA ALA A 372 -1.45 -10.00 -6.40
C ALA A 372 -1.70 -9.43 -7.80
N TYR A 373 -2.96 -9.13 -8.15
CA TYR A 373 -3.36 -8.54 -9.43
C TYR A 373 -2.76 -7.14 -9.65
N VAL A 374 -2.63 -6.34 -8.59
CA VAL A 374 -1.98 -5.02 -8.67
C VAL A 374 -0.46 -5.14 -8.75
N LEU A 375 0.14 -6.13 -8.05
CA LEU A 375 1.59 -6.20 -7.88
C LEU A 375 2.29 -7.02 -8.97
N VAL A 376 1.83 -8.24 -9.25
CA VAL A 376 2.55 -9.19 -10.14
C VAL A 376 2.64 -8.68 -11.57
N PRO A 377 1.55 -8.23 -12.23
CA PRO A 377 1.63 -7.69 -13.59
C PRO A 377 2.49 -6.43 -13.67
N ALA A 378 2.44 -5.59 -12.61
CA ALA A 378 3.27 -4.38 -12.54
C ALA A 378 4.77 -4.72 -12.50
N LEU A 379 5.18 -5.74 -11.75
CA LEU A 379 6.56 -6.20 -11.71
C LEU A 379 7.05 -6.67 -13.10
N LEU A 380 6.22 -7.40 -13.82
CA LEU A 380 6.53 -7.87 -15.17
C LEU A 380 6.63 -6.68 -16.14
N GLY A 381 5.68 -5.73 -16.08
CA GLY A 381 5.73 -4.52 -16.87
C GLY A 381 6.96 -3.67 -16.57
N MET A 382 7.31 -3.47 -15.29
CA MET A 382 8.53 -2.77 -14.88
C MET A 382 9.80 -3.43 -15.42
N ALA A 383 9.89 -4.75 -15.34
CA ALA A 383 11.04 -5.49 -15.86
C ALA A 383 11.23 -5.27 -17.38
N ALA A 384 10.11 -5.26 -18.12
CA ALA A 384 10.13 -5.04 -19.56
C ALA A 384 10.54 -3.60 -19.94
N VAL A 385 10.09 -2.58 -19.17
CA VAL A 385 10.36 -1.16 -19.50
C VAL A 385 11.59 -0.58 -18.82
N ARG A 386 12.30 -1.36 -18.00
CA ARG A 386 13.46 -0.88 -17.22
C ARG A 386 14.54 -0.18 -18.06
N ARG A 387 14.73 -0.62 -19.29
CA ARG A 387 15.69 -0.08 -20.24
C ARG A 387 15.00 0.39 -21.53
N ALA A 388 13.71 0.73 -21.42
CA ALA A 388 12.93 1.12 -22.58
C ALA A 388 13.49 2.41 -23.20
N THR A 389 13.86 2.28 -24.46
CA THR A 389 14.37 3.36 -25.29
C THR A 389 13.50 3.57 -26.51
N THR A 390 12.57 2.66 -26.78
CA THR A 390 11.66 2.68 -27.93
C THR A 390 10.22 2.38 -27.53
N ALA A 391 9.26 2.83 -28.33
CA ALA A 391 7.84 2.51 -28.13
C ALA A 391 7.56 0.99 -28.17
N ARG A 392 8.39 0.21 -28.93
CA ARG A 392 8.26 -1.23 -29.01
C ARG A 392 8.41 -1.91 -27.65
N GLU A 393 9.30 -1.42 -26.82
CA GLU A 393 9.54 -1.97 -25.46
C GLU A 393 8.36 -1.67 -24.52
N LEU A 394 7.67 -0.55 -24.72
CA LEU A 394 6.43 -0.24 -24.00
C LEU A 394 5.28 -1.18 -24.41
N VAL A 395 5.18 -1.49 -25.73
CA VAL A 395 4.23 -2.49 -26.22
C VAL A 395 4.54 -3.87 -25.63
N ALA A 396 5.80 -4.26 -25.61
CA ALA A 396 6.23 -5.49 -24.94
C ALA A 396 5.84 -5.48 -23.45
N GLY A 397 6.06 -4.36 -22.75
CA GLY A 397 5.63 -4.18 -21.37
C GLY A 397 4.13 -4.38 -21.17
N ALA A 398 3.30 -3.86 -22.07
CA ALA A 398 1.85 -4.08 -22.05
C ALA A 398 1.50 -5.56 -22.20
N LEU A 399 2.18 -6.29 -23.09
CA LEU A 399 1.97 -7.74 -23.26
C LEU A 399 2.39 -8.54 -22.01
N TYR A 400 3.49 -8.18 -21.38
CA TYR A 400 3.90 -8.78 -20.09
C TYR A 400 2.85 -8.52 -18.99
N VAL A 401 2.25 -7.33 -18.95
CA VAL A 401 1.16 -7.01 -18.02
C VAL A 401 -0.07 -7.87 -18.31
N VAL A 402 -0.48 -8.03 -19.58
CA VAL A 402 -1.57 -8.94 -19.97
C VAL A 402 -1.29 -10.36 -19.48
N GLY A 403 -0.09 -10.89 -19.75
CA GLY A 403 0.31 -12.22 -19.31
C GLY A 403 0.29 -12.37 -17.79
N GLY A 404 0.77 -11.36 -17.06
CA GLY A 404 0.73 -11.31 -15.61
C GLY A 404 -0.70 -11.27 -15.04
N ASN A 405 -1.58 -10.45 -15.63
CA ASN A 405 -2.99 -10.39 -15.27
C ASN A 405 -3.68 -11.75 -15.44
N LEU A 406 -3.51 -12.37 -16.62
CA LEU A 406 -4.06 -13.70 -16.92
C LEU A 406 -3.48 -14.77 -15.98
N GLY A 407 -2.18 -14.70 -15.69
CA GLY A 407 -1.51 -15.62 -14.77
C GLY A 407 -2.07 -15.55 -13.35
N VAL A 408 -2.28 -14.34 -12.82
CA VAL A 408 -2.88 -14.15 -11.49
C VAL A 408 -4.32 -14.64 -11.48
N ILE A 409 -5.15 -14.23 -12.43
CA ILE A 409 -6.54 -14.68 -12.55
C ILE A 409 -6.59 -16.21 -12.64
N GLY A 410 -5.79 -16.82 -13.51
CA GLY A 410 -5.73 -18.26 -13.68
C GLY A 410 -5.30 -18.99 -12.40
N ALA A 411 -4.29 -18.48 -11.69
CA ALA A 411 -3.84 -19.05 -10.43
C ALA A 411 -4.94 -19.05 -9.35
N PHE A 412 -5.63 -17.93 -9.18
CA PHE A 412 -6.68 -17.80 -8.18
C PHE A 412 -7.96 -18.57 -8.56
N LEU A 413 -8.27 -18.72 -9.86
CA LEU A 413 -9.34 -19.60 -10.33
C LEU A 413 -9.04 -21.07 -10.05
N LEU A 414 -7.79 -21.51 -10.19
CA LEU A 414 -7.37 -22.87 -9.89
C LEU A 414 -7.39 -23.16 -8.37
N VAL A 415 -7.06 -22.17 -7.54
CA VAL A 415 -7.13 -22.28 -6.07
C VAL A 415 -8.58 -22.16 -5.58
N GLY A 416 -9.37 -21.28 -6.21
CA GLY A 416 -10.80 -21.12 -5.95
C GLY A 416 -11.60 -22.23 -6.65
N ARG A 417 -12.55 -22.85 -5.98
CA ARG A 417 -13.26 -24.03 -6.43
C ARG A 417 -14.43 -23.75 -7.41
N SER A 418 -14.59 -22.55 -7.95
CA SER A 418 -15.68 -22.20 -8.87
C SER A 418 -15.15 -21.94 -10.26
N THR A 419 -15.56 -22.77 -11.22
CA THR A 419 -15.28 -22.59 -12.65
C THR A 419 -16.54 -22.10 -13.36
N ASP A 420 -16.73 -20.78 -13.41
CA ASP A 420 -17.70 -20.17 -14.30
C ASP A 420 -16.99 -19.74 -15.60
N VAL A 421 -17.33 -20.36 -16.72
CA VAL A 421 -16.74 -20.08 -18.03
C VAL A 421 -17.00 -18.64 -18.46
N ILE A 422 -18.18 -18.10 -18.17
CA ILE A 422 -18.55 -16.73 -18.52
C ILE A 422 -17.72 -15.75 -17.69
N GLY A 423 -17.63 -15.99 -16.39
CA GLY A 423 -16.78 -15.20 -15.49
C GLY A 423 -15.31 -15.22 -15.90
N PHE A 424 -14.80 -16.38 -16.34
CA PHE A 424 -13.43 -16.51 -16.87
C PHE A 424 -13.22 -15.64 -18.12
N LEU A 425 -14.15 -15.68 -19.07
CA LEU A 425 -14.07 -14.86 -20.28
C LEU A 425 -14.13 -13.35 -19.98
N GLN A 426 -14.99 -12.95 -19.04
CA GLN A 426 -15.08 -11.56 -18.60
C GLN A 426 -13.80 -11.07 -17.92
N LEU A 427 -13.22 -11.87 -17.02
CA LEU A 427 -11.94 -11.56 -16.36
C LEU A 427 -10.78 -11.57 -17.38
N GLY A 428 -10.78 -12.48 -18.34
CA GLY A 428 -9.80 -12.51 -19.43
C GLY A 428 -9.86 -11.26 -20.31
N ALA A 429 -11.08 -10.81 -20.65
CA ALA A 429 -11.27 -9.55 -21.38
C ALA A 429 -10.81 -8.34 -20.56
N ALA A 430 -11.11 -8.32 -19.25
CA ALA A 430 -10.65 -7.25 -18.34
C ALA A 430 -9.12 -7.24 -18.24
N ALA A 431 -8.49 -8.41 -18.13
CA ALA A 431 -7.03 -8.55 -18.11
C ALA A 431 -6.35 -7.98 -19.37
N LEU A 432 -6.93 -8.28 -20.56
CA LEU A 432 -6.44 -7.77 -21.83
C LEU A 432 -6.57 -6.25 -21.89
N VAL A 433 -7.74 -5.71 -21.57
CA VAL A 433 -8.00 -4.26 -21.58
C VAL A 433 -7.09 -3.54 -20.59
N SER A 434 -6.98 -4.05 -19.34
CA SER A 434 -6.10 -3.49 -18.31
C SER A 434 -4.63 -3.47 -18.74
N GLY A 435 -4.15 -4.54 -19.36
CA GLY A 435 -2.76 -4.63 -19.81
C GLY A 435 -2.45 -3.67 -20.97
N VAL A 436 -3.32 -3.62 -21.99
CA VAL A 436 -3.18 -2.68 -23.12
C VAL A 436 -3.29 -1.24 -22.61
N ALA A 437 -4.29 -0.95 -21.78
CA ALA A 437 -4.44 0.38 -21.17
C ALA A 437 -3.22 0.75 -20.31
N SER A 438 -2.60 -0.21 -19.60
CA SER A 438 -1.39 0.04 -18.83
C SER A 438 -0.24 0.54 -19.72
N GLY A 439 -0.03 -0.05 -20.88
CA GLY A 439 0.97 0.44 -21.84
C GLY A 439 0.66 1.83 -22.38
N LEU A 440 -0.60 2.08 -22.76
CA LEU A 440 -1.05 3.38 -23.27
C LEU A 440 -0.93 4.49 -22.21
N PHE A 441 -1.40 4.24 -20.99
CA PHE A 441 -1.31 5.21 -19.89
C PHE A 441 0.13 5.40 -19.41
N ALA A 442 0.97 4.36 -19.45
CA ALA A 442 2.39 4.49 -19.12
C ALA A 442 3.08 5.41 -20.15
N PHE A 443 2.82 5.23 -21.45
CA PHE A 443 3.39 6.07 -22.49
C PHE A 443 2.86 7.50 -22.42
N GLY A 444 1.54 7.68 -22.45
CA GLY A 444 0.93 9.03 -22.39
C GLY A 444 1.27 9.75 -21.08
N GLY A 445 1.23 9.04 -19.96
CA GLY A 445 1.61 9.56 -18.65
C GLY A 445 3.08 9.97 -18.59
N MET A 446 3.99 9.17 -19.16
CA MET A 446 5.41 9.50 -19.25
C MET A 446 5.63 10.79 -20.03
N VAL A 447 5.02 10.95 -21.19
CA VAL A 447 5.17 12.15 -22.01
C VAL A 447 4.58 13.37 -21.29
N MET A 448 3.33 13.26 -20.83
CA MET A 448 2.61 14.37 -20.20
C MET A 448 3.25 14.77 -18.86
N LEU A 449 3.51 13.81 -17.97
CA LEU A 449 4.06 14.10 -16.65
C LEU A 449 5.56 14.39 -16.71
N GLY A 450 6.31 13.79 -17.64
CA GLY A 450 7.70 14.14 -17.92
C GLY A 450 7.80 15.63 -18.24
N HIS A 451 6.98 16.11 -19.16
CA HIS A 451 6.93 17.54 -19.52
C HIS A 451 6.43 18.43 -18.35
N LEU A 452 5.32 18.05 -17.70
CA LEU A 452 4.74 18.81 -16.59
C LEU A 452 5.72 18.96 -15.41
N PHE A 453 6.40 17.89 -15.05
CA PHE A 453 7.38 17.87 -13.97
C PHE A 453 8.79 18.24 -14.40
N ARG A 454 8.99 18.52 -15.68
CA ARG A 454 10.29 18.84 -16.31
C ARG A 454 11.35 17.75 -15.99
N ILE A 455 10.95 16.51 -16.10
CA ILE A 455 11.81 15.33 -15.96
C ILE A 455 12.23 14.91 -17.36
N THR A 456 13.51 15.04 -17.67
CA THR A 456 14.05 14.63 -18.97
C THR A 456 13.91 13.12 -19.13
N THR A 457 13.32 12.69 -20.24
CA THR A 457 13.13 11.28 -20.55
C THR A 457 14.06 10.82 -21.65
N VAL A 458 14.33 9.51 -21.72
CA VAL A 458 15.11 8.92 -22.81
C VAL A 458 14.47 9.21 -24.18
N PHE A 459 13.15 9.29 -24.25
CA PHE A 459 12.43 9.60 -25.49
C PHE A 459 12.67 11.04 -25.94
N GLU A 460 12.63 11.99 -25.02
CA GLU A 460 12.95 13.39 -25.28
C GLU A 460 14.41 13.56 -25.73
N LEU A 461 15.35 12.89 -25.07
CA LEU A 461 16.75 12.90 -25.49
C LEU A 461 16.94 12.30 -26.89
N ARG A 462 16.20 11.24 -27.24
CA ARG A 462 16.25 10.65 -28.59
C ARG A 462 15.70 11.59 -29.67
N GLU A 463 14.63 12.30 -29.37
CA GLU A 463 14.09 13.34 -30.26
C GLU A 463 15.13 14.44 -30.49
N LEU A 464 15.82 14.88 -29.43
CA LEU A 464 16.91 15.83 -29.48
C LEU A 464 18.16 15.29 -30.20
N ALA A 465 18.35 13.98 -30.22
CA ALA A 465 19.47 13.37 -30.96
C ALA A 465 19.24 13.25 -32.48
N ASP A 466 18.02 13.52 -32.96
CA ASP A 466 17.70 13.48 -34.38
C ASP A 466 18.43 14.62 -35.11
N PRO A 467 19.27 14.33 -36.13
CA PRO A 467 19.92 15.37 -36.95
C PRO A 467 18.95 16.33 -37.65
N ASN A 468 17.68 15.92 -37.85
CA ASN A 468 16.62 16.75 -38.40
C ASN A 468 15.98 17.70 -37.38
N HIS A 469 16.34 17.58 -36.09
CA HIS A 469 15.85 18.50 -35.07
C HIS A 469 16.13 19.97 -35.51
N PRO A 470 15.15 20.90 -35.46
CA PRO A 470 15.26 22.23 -36.06
C PRO A 470 16.50 22.99 -35.61
N LEU A 471 16.94 22.85 -34.38
CA LEU A 471 18.12 23.52 -33.84
C LEU A 471 19.44 22.91 -34.35
N LEU A 472 19.54 21.59 -34.46
CA LEU A 472 20.71 20.90 -35.01
C LEU A 472 20.85 21.19 -36.51
N ARG A 473 19.71 21.21 -37.21
CA ARG A 473 19.71 21.59 -38.63
C ARG A 473 20.19 23.05 -38.86
N GLN A 474 19.79 23.98 -37.96
CA GLN A 474 20.32 25.35 -38.01
C GLN A 474 21.82 25.40 -37.69
N LEU A 475 22.29 24.61 -36.72
CA LEU A 475 23.70 24.49 -36.38
C LEU A 475 24.51 24.03 -37.59
N LEU A 476 24.04 22.96 -38.28
CA LEU A 476 24.68 22.46 -39.51
C LEU A 476 24.76 23.53 -40.62
N LEU A 477 23.69 24.27 -40.83
CA LEU A 477 23.61 25.26 -41.95
C LEU A 477 24.37 26.56 -41.66
N ARG A 478 24.43 27.01 -40.38
CA ARG A 478 25.05 28.29 -40.00
C ARG A 478 26.49 28.15 -39.53
N THR A 479 26.80 27.04 -38.90
CA THR A 479 28.12 26.75 -38.28
C THR A 479 28.51 25.31 -38.54
N PRO A 480 28.78 24.93 -39.81
CA PRO A 480 29.10 23.54 -40.16
C PRO A 480 30.34 23.02 -39.44
N GLY A 481 31.36 23.87 -39.19
CA GLY A 481 32.53 23.50 -38.41
C GLY A 481 32.19 23.13 -36.97
N THR A 482 31.36 23.93 -36.30
CA THR A 482 30.88 23.64 -34.94
C THR A 482 30.02 22.38 -34.92
N TYR A 483 29.16 22.14 -35.92
CA TYR A 483 28.36 20.93 -36.01
C TYR A 483 29.24 19.68 -36.08
N HIS A 484 30.26 19.64 -36.91
CA HIS A 484 31.18 18.50 -37.03
C HIS A 484 32.03 18.31 -35.77
N HIS A 485 32.49 19.39 -35.15
CA HIS A 485 33.13 19.37 -33.85
C HIS A 485 32.22 18.72 -32.78
N SER A 486 30.98 19.18 -32.67
CA SER A 486 30.00 18.66 -31.72
C SER A 486 29.72 17.14 -31.91
N LEU A 487 29.75 16.66 -33.17
CA LEU A 487 29.63 15.21 -33.44
C LEU A 487 30.83 14.43 -32.91
N LEU A 488 32.05 14.93 -33.05
CA LEU A 488 33.25 14.27 -32.54
C LEU A 488 33.28 14.29 -31.00
N VAL A 489 32.96 15.44 -30.41
CA VAL A 489 32.83 15.58 -28.95
C VAL A 489 31.76 14.63 -28.41
N ALA A 490 30.63 14.48 -29.12
CA ALA A 490 29.56 13.57 -28.73
C ALA A 490 30.01 12.11 -28.75
N ASN A 491 30.80 11.67 -29.76
CA ASN A 491 31.33 10.33 -29.81
C ASN A 491 32.32 10.06 -28.66
N LEU A 492 33.19 11.03 -28.36
CA LEU A 492 34.09 10.97 -27.21
C LEU A 492 33.33 10.89 -25.89
N ALA A 493 32.33 11.77 -25.71
CA ALA A 493 31.55 11.85 -24.47
C ALA A 493 30.71 10.57 -24.25
N GLU A 494 30.09 10.04 -25.29
CA GLU A 494 29.32 8.78 -25.23
C GLU A 494 30.22 7.61 -24.81
N ARG A 495 31.38 7.45 -25.48
CA ARG A 495 32.32 6.37 -25.14
C ARG A 495 32.86 6.51 -23.70
N ALA A 496 33.20 7.71 -23.28
CA ALA A 496 33.64 7.97 -21.92
C ALA A 496 32.54 7.68 -20.88
N ALA A 497 31.30 8.10 -21.16
CA ALA A 497 30.15 7.83 -20.31
C ALA A 497 29.91 6.32 -20.17
N GLU A 498 30.02 5.56 -21.26
CA GLU A 498 29.88 4.10 -21.28
C GLU A 498 30.88 3.42 -20.32
N VAL A 499 32.17 3.76 -20.40
CA VAL A 499 33.20 3.08 -19.61
C VAL A 499 33.12 3.40 -18.10
N ILE A 500 32.54 4.54 -17.70
CA ILE A 500 32.36 4.90 -16.29
C ILE A 500 30.94 4.63 -15.77
N GLY A 501 30.00 4.21 -16.64
CA GLY A 501 28.61 3.94 -16.25
C GLY A 501 27.76 5.18 -16.03
N ALA A 502 28.11 6.31 -16.70
CA ALA A 502 27.30 7.54 -16.76
C ALA A 502 26.21 7.43 -17.85
N ASP A 503 25.33 8.43 -17.96
CA ASP A 503 24.28 8.44 -18.98
C ASP A 503 24.86 8.76 -20.37
N THR A 504 25.02 7.72 -21.18
CA THR A 504 25.62 7.77 -22.52
C THR A 504 24.80 8.66 -23.48
N LEU A 505 23.46 8.57 -23.41
CA LEU A 505 22.59 9.34 -24.28
C LEU A 505 22.58 10.82 -23.91
N LEU A 506 22.55 11.13 -22.60
CA LEU A 506 22.64 12.52 -22.12
C LEU A 506 23.99 13.13 -22.47
N ALA A 507 25.09 12.39 -22.31
CA ALA A 507 26.42 12.85 -22.68
C ALA A 507 26.50 13.15 -24.20
N ARG A 508 25.97 12.26 -25.03
CA ARG A 508 25.91 12.44 -26.50
C ARG A 508 25.08 13.66 -26.88
N VAL A 509 23.85 13.73 -26.38
CA VAL A 509 22.93 14.84 -26.71
C VAL A 509 23.44 16.14 -26.13
N GLY A 510 23.94 16.16 -24.90
CA GLY A 510 24.57 17.33 -24.30
C GLY A 510 25.69 17.90 -25.16
N ALA A 511 26.54 17.01 -25.71
CA ALA A 511 27.61 17.39 -26.64
C ALA A 511 27.08 17.95 -27.97
N TYR A 512 25.94 17.49 -28.50
CA TYR A 512 25.35 18.10 -29.70
C TYR A 512 24.96 19.57 -29.52
N TYR A 513 24.54 19.91 -28.29
CA TYR A 513 23.97 21.25 -28.00
C TYR A 513 24.90 22.15 -27.19
N HIS A 514 26.08 21.67 -26.72
CA HIS A 514 26.95 22.47 -25.85
C HIS A 514 27.34 23.82 -26.45
N ASP A 515 27.54 23.85 -27.74
CA ASP A 515 28.08 24.96 -28.51
C ASP A 515 27.08 25.68 -29.44
N ILE A 516 25.77 25.48 -29.28
CA ILE A 516 24.74 26.09 -30.15
C ILE A 516 24.79 27.62 -30.18
N GLY A 517 25.33 28.25 -29.15
CA GLY A 517 25.46 29.70 -29.08
C GLY A 517 26.41 30.29 -30.12
N LYS A 518 27.36 29.51 -30.63
CA LYS A 518 28.29 29.92 -31.68
C LYS A 518 27.57 30.33 -32.98
N MET A 519 26.32 29.84 -33.18
CA MET A 519 25.47 30.29 -34.30
C MET A 519 25.17 31.81 -34.33
N ARG A 520 25.35 32.51 -33.19
CA ARG A 520 25.09 33.94 -33.09
C ARG A 520 26.18 34.75 -33.77
N ASN A 521 27.42 34.31 -33.67
CA ASN A 521 28.61 34.93 -34.27
C ASN A 521 29.57 33.88 -34.81
N PRO A 522 29.24 33.21 -35.94
CA PRO A 522 30.03 32.06 -36.45
C PRO A 522 31.51 32.37 -36.71
N VAL A 523 31.80 33.54 -37.28
CA VAL A 523 33.15 33.94 -37.69
C VAL A 523 34.11 34.19 -36.52
N ALA A 524 33.59 34.34 -35.29
CA ALA A 524 34.43 34.45 -34.10
C ALA A 524 35.07 33.13 -33.72
N PHE A 525 34.69 31.99 -34.29
CA PHE A 525 35.18 30.65 -33.93
C PHE A 525 35.97 30.03 -35.08
N ILE A 526 37.18 29.60 -34.79
CA ILE A 526 38.18 29.20 -35.77
C ILE A 526 37.68 28.05 -36.69
N GLU A 527 36.87 27.15 -36.17
CA GLU A 527 36.31 26.05 -36.91
C GLU A 527 35.32 26.46 -38.01
N ASN A 528 34.81 27.71 -37.99
CA ASN A 528 33.90 28.27 -39.00
C ASN A 528 34.53 29.38 -39.84
N GLN A 529 35.81 29.70 -39.63
CA GLN A 529 36.51 30.75 -40.39
C GLN A 529 36.96 30.24 -41.75
N THR A 530 36.92 31.14 -42.77
CA THR A 530 37.37 30.89 -44.12
C THR A 530 38.41 31.94 -44.55
N GLY A 531 39.53 32.01 -43.84
CA GLY A 531 40.67 32.84 -44.22
C GLY A 531 40.98 34.03 -43.31
N HIS A 532 40.04 34.89 -42.94
CA HIS A 532 40.27 36.06 -42.06
C HIS A 532 39.84 35.73 -40.61
N ASN A 533 40.73 36.03 -39.64
CA ASN A 533 40.42 35.90 -38.23
C ASN A 533 40.09 37.26 -37.59
N PRO A 534 38.83 37.58 -37.27
CA PRO A 534 38.48 38.89 -36.74
C PRO A 534 39.16 39.23 -35.41
N HIS A 535 39.68 38.23 -34.67
CA HIS A 535 40.39 38.46 -33.43
C HIS A 535 41.82 39.03 -33.62
N ASP A 536 42.37 39.03 -34.82
CA ASP A 536 43.69 39.54 -35.05
C ASP A 536 43.76 41.05 -34.90
N GLU A 537 42.66 41.74 -35.19
CA GLU A 537 42.51 43.21 -35.11
C GLU A 537 41.91 43.68 -33.77
N LEU A 538 41.41 42.76 -32.94
CA LEU A 538 40.72 43.10 -31.71
C LEU A 538 41.69 43.06 -30.48
N ASP A 539 41.32 43.85 -29.47
CA ASP A 539 41.91 43.70 -28.14
C ASP A 539 41.65 42.31 -27.55
N PRO A 540 42.67 41.68 -26.90
CA PRO A 540 42.50 40.34 -26.34
C PRO A 540 41.36 40.21 -25.34
N GLN A 541 41.03 41.23 -24.57
CA GLN A 541 39.95 41.25 -23.61
C GLN A 541 38.59 41.25 -24.30
N VAL A 542 38.44 42.06 -25.40
CA VAL A 542 37.25 42.12 -26.25
C VAL A 542 37.05 40.76 -26.91
N SER A 543 38.12 40.14 -27.41
CA SER A 543 38.10 38.83 -28.04
C SER A 543 37.65 37.75 -27.05
N ALA A 544 38.17 37.74 -25.80
CA ALA A 544 37.72 36.84 -24.76
C ALA A 544 36.24 37.00 -24.41
N SER A 545 35.76 38.24 -24.35
CA SER A 545 34.34 38.55 -24.14
C SER A 545 33.46 38.03 -25.27
N ILE A 546 33.87 38.18 -26.51
CA ILE A 546 33.13 37.68 -27.70
C ILE A 546 33.06 36.16 -27.67
N VAL A 547 34.19 35.48 -27.36
CA VAL A 547 34.20 34.03 -27.31
C VAL A 547 33.36 33.52 -26.15
N SER A 548 33.44 34.09 -24.94
CA SER A 548 32.64 33.65 -23.80
C SER A 548 31.14 33.93 -23.97
N ALA A 549 30.74 34.85 -24.83
CA ALA A 549 29.34 35.22 -25.08
C ALA A 549 28.51 34.06 -25.65
N HIS A 550 29.13 33.02 -26.29
CA HIS A 550 28.39 31.87 -26.84
C HIS A 550 27.66 31.09 -25.75
N ILE A 551 28.13 31.10 -24.50
CA ILE A 551 27.46 30.45 -23.37
C ILE A 551 26.11 31.10 -23.11
N ARG A 552 26.06 32.43 -22.99
CA ARG A 552 24.84 33.19 -22.78
C ARG A 552 23.89 33.04 -23.96
N ASP A 553 24.41 33.12 -25.19
CA ASP A 553 23.64 33.03 -26.43
C ASP A 553 23.12 31.58 -26.62
N GLY A 554 23.89 30.58 -26.22
CA GLY A 554 23.47 29.17 -26.17
C GLY A 554 22.33 28.92 -25.19
N LEU A 555 22.40 29.48 -23.98
CA LEU A 555 21.31 29.42 -23.01
C LEU A 555 20.03 30.08 -23.53
N ALA A 556 20.15 31.23 -24.16
CA ALA A 556 19.00 31.93 -24.77
C ALA A 556 18.33 31.09 -25.89
N LEU A 557 19.12 30.39 -26.70
CA LEU A 557 18.61 29.45 -27.69
C LEU A 557 17.98 28.21 -27.00
N ALA A 558 18.61 27.67 -26.01
CA ALA A 558 18.09 26.52 -25.24
C ALA A 558 16.74 26.84 -24.56
N GLU A 559 16.56 28.06 -24.05
CA GLU A 559 15.27 28.52 -23.54
C GLU A 559 14.21 28.66 -24.66
N ARG A 560 14.58 29.27 -25.76
CA ARG A 560 13.68 29.49 -26.91
C ARG A 560 13.17 28.17 -27.52
N TYR A 561 14.03 27.15 -27.55
CA TYR A 561 13.71 25.82 -28.09
C TYR A 561 13.28 24.82 -27.01
N HIS A 562 13.05 25.30 -25.80
CA HIS A 562 12.58 24.52 -24.66
C HIS A 562 13.43 23.28 -24.34
N LEU A 563 14.74 23.36 -24.54
CA LEU A 563 15.63 22.25 -24.24
C LEU A 563 15.52 21.84 -22.74
N PRO A 564 15.73 20.55 -22.41
CA PRO A 564 15.70 20.04 -21.05
C PRO A 564 16.67 20.76 -20.12
N ALA A 565 16.35 20.76 -18.82
CA ALA A 565 17.17 21.43 -17.81
C ALA A 565 18.61 20.87 -17.76
N GLN A 566 18.80 19.58 -17.96
CA GLN A 566 20.11 18.94 -18.00
C GLN A 566 20.99 19.44 -19.16
N ILE A 567 20.40 19.66 -20.34
CA ILE A 567 21.11 20.23 -21.48
C ILE A 567 21.48 21.69 -21.19
N LYS A 568 20.57 22.47 -20.59
CA LYS A 568 20.83 23.86 -20.17
C LYS A 568 21.92 23.96 -19.11
N GLU A 569 22.13 22.96 -18.27
CA GLU A 569 23.22 22.88 -17.30
C GLU A 569 24.57 22.58 -17.99
N ILE A 570 24.56 21.71 -19.00
CA ILE A 570 25.76 21.37 -19.78
C ILE A 570 26.32 22.56 -20.54
N ILE A 571 25.47 23.41 -21.13
CA ILE A 571 25.91 24.58 -21.93
C ILE A 571 26.89 25.50 -21.18
N PRO A 572 26.63 25.99 -19.96
CA PRO A 572 27.64 26.73 -19.22
C PRO A 572 28.71 25.86 -18.59
N GLY A 573 28.35 24.62 -18.20
CA GLY A 573 29.23 23.70 -17.51
C GLY A 573 30.39 23.19 -18.35
N HIS A 574 30.27 23.13 -19.69
CA HIS A 574 31.32 22.55 -20.53
C HIS A 574 32.62 23.38 -20.56
N HIS A 575 32.58 24.64 -20.24
CA HIS A 575 33.76 25.47 -20.03
C HIS A 575 34.00 25.77 -18.54
N GLY A 576 32.97 25.68 -17.69
CA GLY A 576 33.07 26.00 -16.27
C GLY A 576 33.59 27.44 -16.06
N THR A 577 34.62 27.56 -15.22
CA THR A 577 35.32 28.81 -14.94
C THR A 577 36.75 28.79 -15.52
N SER A 578 36.99 28.01 -16.56
CA SER A 578 38.31 27.81 -17.12
C SER A 578 38.83 29.09 -17.83
N LEU A 579 40.17 29.21 -17.84
CA LEU A 579 40.88 30.33 -18.47
C LEU A 579 40.86 30.20 -19.99
N ILE A 580 40.56 31.32 -20.70
CA ILE A 580 40.68 31.47 -22.12
C ILE A 580 42.16 31.78 -22.46
N LYS A 581 42.99 30.73 -22.39
CA LYS A 581 44.45 30.84 -22.36
C LYS A 581 45.06 31.65 -23.49
N TYR A 582 44.56 31.45 -24.72
CA TYR A 582 45.12 32.14 -25.91
C TYR A 582 45.06 33.65 -25.78
N PHE A 583 43.91 34.22 -25.43
CA PHE A 583 43.77 35.68 -25.31
C PHE A 583 44.43 36.22 -24.06
N HIS A 584 44.42 35.48 -22.95
CA HIS A 584 45.16 35.83 -21.76
C HIS A 584 46.66 35.94 -22.04
N GLN A 585 47.26 34.92 -22.67
CA GLN A 585 48.70 34.93 -23.04
C GLN A 585 49.03 36.07 -23.98
N ARG A 586 48.15 36.35 -24.97
CA ARG A 586 48.30 37.46 -25.91
C ARG A 586 48.29 38.83 -25.18
N ALA A 587 47.41 39.02 -24.18
CA ALA A 587 47.37 40.22 -23.36
C ALA A 587 48.67 40.38 -22.55
N VAL A 588 49.10 39.30 -21.85
CA VAL A 588 50.36 39.28 -21.09
C VAL A 588 51.56 39.60 -21.99
N SER A 589 51.61 39.04 -23.21
CA SER A 589 52.71 39.28 -24.16
C SER A 589 52.74 40.72 -24.67
N ARG A 590 51.64 41.48 -24.61
CA ARG A 590 51.61 42.92 -24.93
C ARG A 590 52.11 43.80 -23.78
N GLY A 591 52.36 43.23 -22.61
CA GLY A 591 52.79 43.97 -21.43
C GLY A 591 51.63 44.63 -20.66
N ASP A 592 50.40 44.23 -20.90
CA ASP A 592 49.23 44.77 -20.23
C ASP A 592 49.18 44.30 -18.77
N VAL A 593 48.63 45.14 -17.86
CA VAL A 593 48.26 44.70 -16.52
C VAL A 593 46.98 43.85 -16.66
N VAL A 594 47.16 42.52 -16.58
CA VAL A 594 46.10 41.57 -16.88
C VAL A 594 45.39 41.11 -15.61
N ASP A 595 44.09 41.37 -15.49
CA ASP A 595 43.24 40.74 -14.52
C ASP A 595 42.73 39.40 -15.11
N GLU A 596 43.26 38.28 -14.59
CA GLU A 596 42.88 36.93 -15.07
C GLU A 596 41.39 36.66 -15.07
N SER A 597 40.64 37.26 -14.12
CA SER A 597 39.20 37.07 -14.02
C SER A 597 38.44 37.47 -15.27
N GLN A 598 38.96 38.44 -16.05
CA GLN A 598 38.34 38.92 -17.29
C GLN A 598 38.57 37.97 -18.47
N PHE A 599 39.47 37.00 -18.30
CA PHE A 599 39.74 35.96 -19.28
C PHE A 599 39.22 34.58 -18.87
N ARG A 600 38.43 34.51 -17.80
CA ARG A 600 37.77 33.26 -17.39
C ARG A 600 36.34 33.18 -17.86
N HIS A 601 35.89 31.98 -18.19
CA HIS A 601 34.49 31.73 -18.48
C HIS A 601 33.63 32.01 -17.24
N PRO A 602 32.34 32.43 -17.42
CA PRO A 602 31.50 32.86 -16.29
C PRO A 602 31.01 31.75 -15.39
N GLY A 603 31.22 30.49 -15.75
CA GLY A 603 30.73 29.37 -14.99
C GLY A 603 29.22 29.07 -15.15
N PRO A 604 28.64 28.22 -14.34
CA PRO A 604 29.23 27.48 -13.21
C PRO A 604 30.17 26.35 -13.66
N LYS A 605 30.96 25.78 -12.72
CA LYS A 605 31.68 24.53 -12.94
C LYS A 605 30.68 23.40 -13.23
N PRO A 606 31.08 22.35 -14.00
CA PRO A 606 30.22 21.20 -14.25
C PRO A 606 29.83 20.50 -12.95
N ARG A 607 28.57 20.09 -12.82
CA ARG A 607 28.02 19.43 -11.63
C ARG A 607 27.62 17.99 -11.86
N SER A 608 27.32 17.62 -13.11
CA SER A 608 27.04 16.23 -13.46
C SER A 608 28.27 15.56 -14.08
N LYS A 609 28.31 14.22 -14.04
CA LYS A 609 29.39 13.45 -14.70
C LYS A 609 29.43 13.73 -16.19
N GLU A 610 28.28 13.83 -16.83
CA GLU A 610 28.14 14.09 -18.24
C GLU A 610 28.67 15.47 -18.63
N ALA A 611 28.38 16.50 -17.84
CA ALA A 611 28.93 17.84 -18.09
C ALA A 611 30.47 17.88 -17.93
N GLY A 612 31.01 17.18 -16.92
CA GLY A 612 32.45 17.01 -16.72
C GLY A 612 33.11 16.26 -17.87
N ILE A 613 32.49 15.17 -18.35
CA ILE A 613 32.94 14.41 -19.52
C ILE A 613 32.99 15.31 -20.77
N ILE A 614 31.92 16.08 -21.01
CA ILE A 614 31.85 16.97 -22.20
C ILE A 614 32.93 18.05 -22.11
N MET A 615 33.17 18.65 -20.93
CA MET A 615 34.29 19.62 -20.74
C MET A 615 35.63 19.02 -21.13
N LEU A 616 35.90 17.76 -20.71
CA LEU A 616 37.14 17.09 -21.06
C LEU A 616 37.19 16.70 -22.53
N ALA A 617 36.07 16.28 -23.11
CA ALA A 617 35.97 15.87 -24.52
C ALA A 617 36.16 17.06 -25.47
N ASP A 618 35.49 18.20 -25.18
CA ASP A 618 35.59 19.44 -25.95
C ASP A 618 37.05 19.94 -25.99
N GLY A 619 37.67 20.14 -24.82
CA GLY A 619 39.06 20.58 -24.76
C GLY A 619 40.04 19.60 -25.43
N THR A 620 39.79 18.31 -25.31
CA THR A 620 40.63 17.26 -25.91
C THR A 620 40.50 17.22 -27.43
N GLU A 621 39.26 17.28 -27.96
CA GLU A 621 39.02 17.28 -29.41
C GLU A 621 39.71 18.51 -30.05
N ALA A 622 39.47 19.70 -29.51
CA ALA A 622 40.04 20.93 -30.02
C ALA A 622 41.58 20.93 -30.01
N ALA A 623 42.17 20.44 -28.93
CA ALA A 623 43.63 20.37 -28.80
C ALA A 623 44.26 19.31 -29.71
N VAL A 624 43.68 18.11 -29.82
CA VAL A 624 44.20 17.05 -30.70
C VAL A 624 44.01 17.43 -32.18
N ARG A 625 42.94 18.09 -32.54
CA ARG A 625 42.73 18.61 -33.92
C ARG A 625 43.83 19.56 -34.35
N SER A 626 44.37 20.37 -33.40
CA SER A 626 45.46 21.33 -33.69
C SER A 626 46.84 20.74 -33.79
N LEU A 627 47.05 19.46 -33.46
CA LEU A 627 48.34 18.80 -33.59
C LEU A 627 48.76 18.69 -35.07
N GLU A 628 50.02 18.96 -35.35
CA GLU A 628 50.62 18.73 -36.70
C GLU A 628 50.73 17.28 -37.01
N GLU A 629 51.27 16.49 -36.06
CA GLU A 629 51.40 15.03 -36.18
C GLU A 629 50.47 14.36 -35.17
N LYS A 630 49.61 13.44 -35.61
CA LYS A 630 48.61 12.75 -34.83
C LYS A 630 48.98 11.30 -34.61
N THR A 631 50.16 11.06 -34.01
CA THR A 631 50.61 9.70 -33.63
C THR A 631 49.93 9.29 -32.30
N PRO A 632 49.86 8.00 -31.98
CA PRO A 632 49.32 7.53 -30.69
C PRO A 632 49.95 8.23 -29.49
N GLU A 633 51.27 8.51 -29.55
CA GLU A 633 52.06 9.12 -28.48
C GLU A 633 51.69 10.61 -28.31
N THR A 634 51.60 11.36 -29.42
CA THR A 634 51.27 12.77 -29.38
C THR A 634 49.82 13.01 -29.00
N ILE A 635 48.90 12.16 -29.41
CA ILE A 635 47.50 12.15 -29.00
C ILE A 635 47.42 11.92 -27.49
N ARG A 636 48.09 10.84 -26.99
CA ARG A 636 48.08 10.52 -25.54
C ARG A 636 48.64 11.68 -24.71
N ALA A 637 49.78 12.23 -25.07
CA ALA A 637 50.39 13.34 -24.40
C ALA A 637 49.48 14.57 -24.32
N MET A 638 48.75 14.85 -25.42
CA MET A 638 47.81 15.96 -25.48
C MET A 638 46.58 15.72 -24.60
N VAL A 639 46.00 14.52 -24.66
CA VAL A 639 44.89 14.09 -23.78
C VAL A 639 45.30 14.22 -22.32
N ASP A 640 46.45 13.67 -21.93
CA ASP A 640 46.97 13.71 -20.58
C ASP A 640 47.15 15.16 -20.11
N LYS A 641 47.69 16.05 -20.97
CA LYS A 641 47.85 17.45 -20.69
C LYS A 641 46.53 18.16 -20.40
N ILE A 642 45.53 18.03 -21.31
CA ILE A 642 44.25 18.70 -21.16
C ILE A 642 43.50 18.21 -19.92
N VAL A 643 43.45 16.90 -19.69
CA VAL A 643 42.78 16.32 -18.51
C VAL A 643 43.46 16.80 -17.21
N SER A 644 44.79 16.73 -17.16
CA SER A 644 45.54 17.17 -15.99
C SER A 644 45.36 18.67 -15.71
N GLU A 645 45.35 19.50 -16.72
CA GLU A 645 45.10 20.94 -16.59
C GLU A 645 43.73 21.28 -16.03
N ARG A 646 42.67 20.56 -16.49
CA ARG A 646 41.31 20.74 -15.97
C ARG A 646 41.16 20.27 -14.53
N VAL A 647 41.80 19.17 -14.17
CA VAL A 647 41.87 18.69 -12.78
C VAL A 647 42.61 19.67 -11.89
N ALA A 648 43.81 20.14 -12.32
CA ALA A 648 44.65 21.07 -11.56
C ALA A 648 43.99 22.46 -11.36
N ASP A 649 43.19 22.94 -12.35
CA ASP A 649 42.39 24.17 -12.26
C ASP A 649 41.10 23.96 -11.42
N GLY A 650 40.91 22.79 -10.82
CA GLY A 650 39.75 22.47 -9.96
C GLY A 650 38.42 22.54 -10.69
N GLN A 651 38.40 22.39 -12.01
CA GLN A 651 37.16 22.50 -12.81
C GLN A 651 36.19 21.36 -12.54
N LEU A 652 36.67 20.19 -12.10
CA LEU A 652 35.86 18.99 -11.83
C LEU A 652 35.48 18.86 -10.36
N ASP A 653 35.77 19.83 -9.49
CA ASP A 653 35.55 19.73 -8.03
C ASP A 653 34.06 19.58 -7.64
N GLU A 654 33.14 20.07 -8.49
CA GLU A 654 31.70 19.98 -8.27
C GLU A 654 31.06 18.76 -8.95
N CYS A 655 31.86 17.92 -9.65
CA CYS A 655 31.39 16.70 -10.33
C CYS A 655 31.58 15.46 -9.44
N ASP A 656 30.65 14.52 -9.50
CA ASP A 656 30.79 13.19 -8.90
C ASP A 656 31.71 12.25 -9.73
N LEU A 657 32.84 12.79 -10.24
CA LEU A 657 33.86 12.03 -10.94
C LEU A 657 34.96 11.63 -9.99
N THR A 658 35.24 10.31 -9.88
CA THR A 658 36.39 9.82 -9.14
C THR A 658 37.65 9.92 -9.98
N LEU A 659 38.83 9.92 -9.34
CA LEU A 659 40.11 9.85 -10.07
C LEU A 659 40.17 8.62 -10.98
N ARG A 660 39.56 7.49 -10.57
CA ARG A 660 39.45 6.30 -11.41
C ARG A 660 38.63 6.57 -12.66
N ASP A 661 37.53 7.29 -12.54
CA ASP A 661 36.70 7.67 -13.70
C ASP A 661 37.48 8.56 -14.65
N VAL A 662 38.20 9.55 -14.14
CA VAL A 662 39.05 10.44 -14.96
C VAL A 662 40.11 9.63 -15.74
N HIS A 663 40.74 8.63 -15.13
CA HIS A 663 41.69 7.76 -15.81
C HIS A 663 41.02 6.95 -16.93
N ARG A 664 39.83 6.38 -16.67
CA ARG A 664 39.07 5.64 -17.68
C ARG A 664 38.60 6.51 -18.84
N ILE A 665 38.13 7.75 -18.55
CA ILE A 665 37.75 8.75 -19.56
C ILE A 665 38.94 9.04 -20.46
N ARG A 666 40.12 9.33 -19.88
CA ARG A 666 41.36 9.59 -20.62
C ARG A 666 41.70 8.44 -21.58
N ASP A 667 41.67 7.19 -21.10
CA ASP A 667 42.02 6.02 -21.91
C ASP A 667 40.97 5.83 -23.05
N ALA A 668 39.66 6.05 -22.78
CA ALA A 668 38.61 5.99 -23.79
C ALA A 668 38.78 7.07 -24.89
N PHE A 669 39.20 8.29 -24.49
CA PHE A 669 39.48 9.35 -25.47
C PHE A 669 40.69 8.99 -26.36
N CYS A 670 41.77 8.46 -25.79
CA CYS A 670 42.91 8.02 -26.55
C CYS A 670 42.56 6.92 -27.56
N GLU A 671 41.78 5.90 -27.13
CA GLU A 671 41.31 4.78 -27.97
C GLU A 671 40.51 5.32 -29.19
N LEU A 672 39.52 6.20 -28.95
CA LEU A 672 38.65 6.71 -29.98
C LEU A 672 39.41 7.65 -30.94
N LEU A 673 40.20 8.59 -30.42
CA LEU A 673 40.95 9.56 -31.25
C LEU A 673 41.99 8.87 -32.12
N HIS A 674 42.65 7.81 -31.60
CA HIS A 674 43.52 6.99 -32.41
C HIS A 674 42.78 6.37 -33.64
N GLY A 675 41.55 5.85 -33.40
CA GLY A 675 40.72 5.33 -34.48
C GLY A 675 40.28 6.40 -35.50
N VAL A 676 39.96 7.62 -35.02
CA VAL A 676 39.52 8.73 -35.86
C VAL A 676 40.66 9.28 -36.75
N TYR A 677 41.88 9.40 -36.21
CA TYR A 677 43.04 9.96 -36.89
C TYR A 677 44.03 8.94 -37.43
N HIS A 678 43.62 7.63 -37.49
CA HIS A 678 44.45 6.58 -38.08
C HIS A 678 44.73 6.90 -39.53
N GLU A 679 46.02 6.84 -39.93
CA GLU A 679 46.42 7.01 -41.33
C GLU A 679 45.71 5.95 -42.20
N ARG A 680 44.99 6.40 -43.20
CA ARG A 680 44.47 5.50 -44.25
C ARG A 680 45.62 4.89 -44.99
N ILE A 681 45.71 3.57 -45.07
CA ILE A 681 46.63 2.87 -45.95
C ILE A 681 46.34 3.43 -47.34
N PRO A 682 47.35 4.05 -48.01
CA PRO A 682 47.12 4.50 -49.38
C PRO A 682 46.76 3.29 -50.23
N TYR A 683 45.58 3.32 -50.83
CA TYR A 683 45.26 2.30 -51.83
C TYR A 683 46.36 2.32 -52.88
N PRO A 684 46.94 1.16 -53.31
CA PRO A 684 47.81 1.09 -54.44
C PRO A 684 47.07 1.77 -55.57
N GLU A 685 47.69 2.80 -56.23
CA GLU A 685 47.14 3.32 -57.45
C GLU A 685 46.92 2.11 -58.37
N ASP A 686 45.66 1.76 -58.60
CA ASP A 686 45.33 0.80 -59.63
C ASP A 686 45.93 1.38 -60.93
N ARG A 687 47.00 0.77 -61.37
CA ARG A 687 47.42 0.96 -62.75
C ARG A 687 46.27 0.45 -63.59
N ILE A 688 45.32 1.36 -63.87
CA ILE A 688 44.35 1.14 -64.91
C ILE A 688 45.21 0.90 -66.14
N ALA A 689 45.36 -0.39 -66.49
CA ALA A 689 46.01 -0.77 -67.73
C ALA A 689 45.29 0.01 -68.79
N ARG A 690 45.99 1.03 -69.34
CA ARG A 690 45.47 1.83 -70.45
C ARG A 690 45.20 0.87 -71.56
N LEU A 691 43.92 0.67 -71.85
CA LEU A 691 43.54 0.01 -73.08
C LEU A 691 44.24 0.69 -74.25
N PRO A 692 44.93 0.03 -75.19
CA PRO A 692 45.53 0.67 -76.32
C PRO A 692 44.44 1.45 -77.10
N GLY A 693 44.59 2.77 -77.20
CA GLY A 693 43.68 3.61 -77.97
C GLY A 693 42.92 4.70 -77.23
N THR A 694 43.10 4.87 -75.93
CA THR A 694 42.46 6.01 -75.23
C THR A 694 43.31 7.27 -75.24
N PRO A 695 42.79 8.44 -75.74
CA PRO A 695 43.52 9.69 -75.75
C PRO A 695 43.73 10.23 -74.32
N PRO A 696 44.81 11.03 -74.07
CA PRO A 696 45.08 11.61 -72.78
C PRO A 696 43.97 12.57 -72.37
N PRO A 697 43.60 12.64 -71.07
CA PRO A 697 42.65 13.64 -70.58
C PRO A 697 43.18 15.03 -70.88
N ALA A 698 42.31 15.94 -71.41
CA ALA A 698 42.61 17.31 -71.63
C ALA A 698 43.06 18.00 -70.32
N ALA A 699 44.20 18.66 -70.36
CA ALA A 699 44.70 19.49 -69.26
C ALA A 699 43.65 20.53 -68.90
N SER A 700 43.10 20.43 -67.67
CA SER A 700 42.25 21.48 -67.09
C SER A 700 43.15 22.65 -66.69
N PHE A 701 42.90 23.79 -67.33
CA PHE A 701 43.40 25.10 -66.92
C PHE A 701 42.75 25.58 -65.63
#